data_dbe14655a788da0de695e92cf079a5f0
#
_entry.id   dbe14655a788da0de695e92cf079a5f0
#
_cell.length_a   1.000
_cell.length_b   1.000
_cell.length_c   1.000
_cell.angle_alpha   90.00
_cell.angle_beta   90.00
_cell.angle_gamma   90.00
#
_symmetry.space_group_name_H-M   'P 1'
#
loop_
_entity.id
_entity.type
_entity.pdbx_description
1 polymer ?
#
loop_
_entity_poly.entity_id
_entity_poly.type
_entity_poly.pdbx_seq_one_letter_code
_entity_poly.pdbx_strand_id
1 'polypeptide(L)'
;MAELSDSENDAKNLAADAYDVSKLGKLEGLEAVRKKPGMYIGGTDERALHHCVSEVLDNSVDEHLAGHCTRIDVAIHVDGSISIRDNGRGIPVEIHPQYGIPGVEMVLTTLHSGGKYGQGGYKFSGGTHGVGAKCVNAVSEWFEVEVSRDGKVHHMKFERGKVVTKLEVIGKARGTGTFITFKPDAEIFKETTVFQTGRISQRLRELAFLNSGLEIVFIDERPVGAKPETYYYKDGVEEFVKQINTGKTPLHPKPIRILKETHLQLDEKPAEIHCEIVLQYNDTYNDQVLCYTNTIHNPDGGTHLSGFRSALTRAINQFSKANNLLKDKDPQITGDDVREGLAAVISIKHSDPKFESQTKVKLLSPEVESVVGSASYEGLMMYFETNPPVAKRIVDKALNAARAREAARKARETVRKGALSGGGLPGKLADCSERDPALTELYIVEGDSAGGSAKQGRDRRFQAILPLRGKLINTEKARLDKVLANEEIRTLITACGTGIGEGDESVGGFNAAKARYHKIIIMTDADVDGSHIRTLLLTFIYRQMKGLIERGYIYIAQPPLYKIKRKKREQYVDNDEQLNRILLELGSEDVVLTRLKDAHIFAPAQIDKIVENLAALEKLGAGVTRYGAEVSAYLDQHDPTTHALPRYVARIREGNKESHEFLRDEHARTEFVARHNLNADLGEQTETPPAKTDTRAPVPTKRVTLHEIYESTEMSKLLRAIADTGLEISRFSPSEEPRYTITENAGQKSETKTELRAPLEIVAQIRANGRKGLSIQRYKGLGEMNPKQLFETTMDPEKRRLLKVDIADAAKADALFTLLMGDEVPPRRQFIEDNALNVQFLDV
;
A
#
# COMPACT_ATOMS: atom_id res chain seq x y z
N MET A 1 22.42 63.04 7.43
CA MET A 1 23.33 61.95 6.97
C MET A 1 22.88 60.54 7.32
N ALA A 2 21.70 60.36 7.86
CA ALA A 2 21.16 58.98 8.11
C ALA A 2 20.10 58.53 7.08
N GLU A 3 19.58 59.40 6.25
CA GLU A 3 18.55 59.04 5.26
C GLU A 3 19.11 58.55 3.89
N LEU A 4 20.44 58.62 3.65
CA LEU A 4 21.09 58.15 2.42
C LEU A 4 21.60 56.71 2.51
N SER A 5 21.63 56.08 3.72
CA SER A 5 22.10 54.69 3.89
C SER A 5 21.00 53.64 3.68
N ASP A 6 19.74 53.98 3.87
CA ASP A 6 18.65 53.01 3.73
C ASP A 6 18.23 52.81 2.27
N SER A 7 18.31 53.86 1.44
CA SER A 7 18.02 53.77 0.01
C SER A 7 19.06 53.00 -0.80
N GLU A 8 20.33 52.98 -0.38
CA GLU A 8 21.37 52.15 -1.00
C GLU A 8 21.27 50.67 -0.61
N ASN A 9 20.80 50.37 0.61
CA ASN A 9 20.53 49.00 1.05
C ASN A 9 19.27 48.41 0.40
N ASP A 10 18.22 49.21 0.23
CA ASP A 10 17.01 48.79 -0.47
C ASP A 10 17.27 48.60 -1.98
N ALA A 11 18.10 49.44 -2.62
CA ALA A 11 18.52 49.25 -3.99
C ALA A 11 19.40 48.03 -4.22
N LYS A 12 20.26 47.66 -3.22
CA LYS A 12 21.04 46.42 -3.25
C LYS A 12 20.18 45.15 -3.02
N ASN A 13 19.18 45.24 -2.17
CA ASN A 13 18.23 44.15 -1.97
C ASN A 13 17.29 43.93 -3.17
N LEU A 14 16.86 45.02 -3.82
CA LEU A 14 16.09 44.95 -5.06
C LEU A 14 16.92 44.44 -6.27
N ALA A 15 18.22 44.71 -6.29
CA ALA A 15 19.13 44.16 -7.31
C ALA A 15 19.45 42.70 -7.10
N ALA A 16 19.39 42.19 -5.84
CA ALA A 16 19.58 40.77 -5.51
C ALA A 16 18.39 39.91 -5.94
N ASP A 17 17.20 40.51 -6.08
CA ASP A 17 15.97 39.83 -6.49
C ASP A 17 15.65 39.99 -7.99
N ALA A 18 16.51 40.65 -8.78
CA ALA A 18 16.32 40.76 -10.19
C ALA A 18 16.34 39.37 -10.88
N TYR A 19 15.24 39.01 -11.49
CA TYR A 19 15.12 37.81 -12.31
C TYR A 19 15.84 38.03 -13.62
N ASP A 20 17.04 37.50 -13.79
CA ASP A 20 17.86 37.61 -15.01
C ASP A 20 18.24 36.23 -15.57
N VAL A 21 18.85 36.23 -16.76
CA VAL A 21 19.22 35.02 -17.49
C VAL A 21 20.21 34.15 -16.72
N SER A 22 21.02 34.71 -15.82
CA SER A 22 21.99 33.93 -15.02
C SER A 22 21.32 33.04 -13.98
N LYS A 23 20.06 33.35 -13.60
CA LYS A 23 19.25 32.58 -12.68
C LYS A 23 18.42 31.48 -13.40
N LEU A 24 18.44 31.41 -14.72
CA LEU A 24 17.79 30.36 -15.48
C LEU A 24 18.64 29.09 -15.44
N GLY A 25 18.15 28.09 -14.74
CA GLY A 25 18.77 26.75 -14.67
C GLY A 25 18.08 25.75 -15.60
N LYS A 26 18.84 25.00 -16.39
CA LYS A 26 18.33 23.86 -17.16
C LYS A 26 18.54 22.58 -16.40
N LEU A 27 17.47 21.83 -16.21
CA LEU A 27 17.51 20.46 -15.66
C LEU A 27 17.43 19.48 -16.82
N GLU A 28 18.40 18.57 -16.91
CA GLU A 28 18.47 17.57 -17.98
C GLU A 28 18.48 16.14 -17.43
N GLY A 29 17.95 15.23 -18.25
CA GLY A 29 18.00 13.79 -17.98
C GLY A 29 17.39 13.38 -16.63
N LEU A 30 17.97 12.36 -16.02
CA LEU A 30 17.48 11.79 -14.77
C LEU A 30 17.68 12.71 -13.54
N GLU A 31 18.56 13.71 -13.63
CA GLU A 31 18.68 14.72 -12.57
C GLU A 31 17.42 15.58 -12.44
N ALA A 32 16.74 15.85 -13.56
CA ALA A 32 15.45 16.55 -13.54
C ALA A 32 14.40 15.75 -12.75
N VAL A 33 14.36 14.44 -12.91
CA VAL A 33 13.46 13.54 -12.17
C VAL A 33 13.73 13.62 -10.67
N ARG A 34 15.00 13.53 -10.25
CA ARG A 34 15.38 13.61 -8.82
C ARG A 34 15.04 14.96 -8.19
N LYS A 35 15.24 16.07 -8.92
CA LYS A 35 14.94 17.43 -8.42
C LYS A 35 13.45 17.77 -8.41
N LYS A 36 12.66 17.20 -9.32
CA LYS A 36 11.22 17.47 -9.48
C LYS A 36 10.42 16.17 -9.62
N PRO A 37 10.47 15.24 -8.66
CA PRO A 37 9.83 13.93 -8.76
C PRO A 37 8.32 14.02 -8.97
N GLY A 38 7.66 15.03 -8.40
CA GLY A 38 6.22 15.24 -8.57
C GLY A 38 5.73 15.35 -10.01
N MET A 39 6.59 15.82 -10.94
CA MET A 39 6.24 15.90 -12.37
C MET A 39 6.25 14.56 -13.09
N TYR A 40 6.98 13.57 -12.57
CA TYR A 40 7.25 12.30 -13.23
C TYR A 40 6.58 11.10 -12.55
N ILE A 41 6.55 11.09 -11.20
CA ILE A 41 6.00 10.01 -10.40
C ILE A 41 4.83 10.45 -9.50
N GLY A 42 4.36 11.69 -9.66
CA GLY A 42 3.19 12.22 -8.97
C GLY A 42 3.44 12.77 -7.56
N GLY A 43 4.63 12.59 -6.98
CA GLY A 43 4.97 13.06 -5.64
C GLY A 43 6.19 12.40 -5.06
N THR A 44 6.32 12.42 -3.72
CA THR A 44 7.36 11.73 -2.92
C THR A 44 6.76 11.01 -1.71
N ASP A 45 5.44 10.91 -1.68
CA ASP A 45 4.64 10.24 -0.66
C ASP A 45 4.55 8.71 -0.91
N GLU A 46 3.80 8.03 -0.08
CA GLU A 46 3.55 6.60 -0.19
C GLU A 46 2.92 6.19 -1.55
N ARG A 47 2.09 7.06 -2.15
CA ARG A 47 1.47 6.78 -3.45
C ARG A 47 2.50 6.79 -4.56
N ALA A 48 3.39 7.78 -4.57
CA ALA A 48 4.47 7.87 -5.53
C ALA A 48 5.44 6.69 -5.42
N LEU A 49 5.72 6.23 -4.18
CA LEU A 49 6.52 5.02 -3.93
C LEU A 49 5.93 3.79 -4.62
N HIS A 50 4.62 3.55 -4.45
CA HIS A 50 3.95 2.40 -5.07
C HIS A 50 3.74 2.59 -6.58
N HIS A 51 3.66 3.83 -7.06
CA HIS A 51 3.62 4.13 -8.49
C HIS A 51 4.90 3.65 -9.20
N CYS A 52 6.07 3.75 -8.53
CA CYS A 52 7.32 3.19 -9.05
C CYS A 52 7.21 1.68 -9.33
N VAL A 53 6.57 0.92 -8.45
CA VAL A 53 6.33 -0.51 -8.67
C VAL A 53 5.42 -0.72 -9.88
N SER A 54 4.35 0.05 -10.00
CA SER A 54 3.41 -0.04 -11.13
C SER A 54 4.10 0.24 -12.46
N GLU A 55 4.99 1.22 -12.54
CA GLU A 55 5.71 1.57 -13.77
C GLU A 55 6.65 0.44 -14.26
N VAL A 56 7.22 -0.34 -13.35
CA VAL A 56 8.01 -1.53 -13.72
C VAL A 56 7.10 -2.68 -14.12
N LEU A 57 6.04 -2.94 -13.36
CA LEU A 57 5.04 -3.98 -13.65
C LEU A 57 4.35 -3.77 -15.00
N ASP A 58 3.97 -2.53 -15.32
CA ASP A 58 3.29 -2.20 -16.57
C ASP A 58 4.16 -2.57 -17.79
N ASN A 59 5.50 -2.54 -17.69
CA ASN A 59 6.37 -3.01 -18.76
C ASN A 59 6.29 -4.54 -18.97
N SER A 60 6.22 -5.30 -17.88
CA SER A 60 6.06 -6.77 -17.96
C SER A 60 4.67 -7.15 -18.49
N VAL A 61 3.63 -6.39 -18.09
CA VAL A 61 2.26 -6.55 -18.61
C VAL A 61 2.18 -6.16 -20.08
N ASP A 62 2.90 -5.14 -20.54
CA ASP A 62 2.97 -4.78 -21.96
C ASP A 62 3.58 -5.92 -22.82
N GLU A 63 4.54 -6.69 -22.28
CA GLU A 63 5.04 -7.91 -22.92
C GLU A 63 3.95 -8.99 -23.00
N HIS A 64 3.08 -9.10 -21.97
CA HIS A 64 1.92 -10.00 -22.03
C HIS A 64 0.90 -9.55 -23.09
N LEU A 65 0.56 -8.26 -23.11
CA LEU A 65 -0.36 -7.70 -24.12
C LEU A 65 0.17 -7.85 -25.55
N ALA A 66 1.50 -7.92 -25.72
CA ALA A 66 2.16 -8.23 -26.98
C ALA A 66 2.24 -9.74 -27.28
N GLY A 67 1.77 -10.60 -26.36
CA GLY A 67 1.74 -12.06 -26.53
C GLY A 67 3.03 -12.80 -26.18
N HIS A 68 3.97 -12.16 -25.48
CA HIS A 68 5.31 -12.71 -25.21
C HIS A 68 5.55 -13.08 -23.74
N CYS A 69 4.74 -12.60 -22.79
CA CYS A 69 4.89 -12.89 -21.37
C CYS A 69 3.68 -13.67 -20.85
N THR A 70 3.92 -14.73 -20.09
CA THR A 70 2.89 -15.57 -19.46
C THR A 70 3.03 -15.64 -17.95
N ARG A 71 4.16 -15.17 -17.38
CA ARG A 71 4.43 -15.21 -15.96
C ARG A 71 5.23 -14.00 -15.50
N ILE A 72 4.80 -13.46 -14.36
CA ILE A 72 5.49 -12.38 -13.62
C ILE A 72 5.66 -12.83 -12.17
N ASP A 73 6.88 -12.77 -11.64
CA ASP A 73 7.19 -13.02 -10.25
C ASP A 73 7.57 -11.69 -9.57
N VAL A 74 6.98 -11.41 -8.41
CA VAL A 74 7.20 -10.18 -7.65
C VAL A 74 7.54 -10.52 -6.21
N ALA A 75 8.61 -9.92 -5.67
CA ALA A 75 8.99 -10.12 -4.28
C ALA A 75 9.34 -8.80 -3.60
N ILE A 76 8.79 -8.58 -2.39
CA ILE A 76 9.26 -7.52 -1.47
C ILE A 76 10.29 -8.17 -0.56
N HIS A 77 11.49 -7.63 -0.56
CA HIS A 77 12.61 -8.15 0.24
C HIS A 77 12.70 -7.47 1.60
N VAL A 78 13.36 -8.14 2.53
CA VAL A 78 13.45 -7.67 3.92
C VAL A 78 14.32 -6.42 4.07
N ASP A 79 15.27 -6.21 3.15
CA ASP A 79 16.09 -4.99 3.08
C ASP A 79 15.33 -3.75 2.56
N GLY A 80 14.04 -3.92 2.23
CA GLY A 80 13.17 -2.87 1.68
C GLY A 80 13.28 -2.69 0.17
N SER A 81 14.03 -3.54 -0.54
CA SER A 81 14.02 -3.60 -1.99
C SER A 81 12.82 -4.39 -2.51
N ILE A 82 12.53 -4.25 -3.80
CA ILE A 82 11.51 -5.03 -4.50
C ILE A 82 12.07 -5.55 -5.81
N SER A 83 11.73 -6.78 -6.15
CA SER A 83 12.11 -7.39 -7.43
C SER A 83 10.89 -7.76 -8.26
N ILE A 84 11.03 -7.64 -9.58
CA ILE A 84 10.01 -7.98 -10.58
C ILE A 84 10.70 -8.73 -11.71
N ARG A 85 10.26 -9.94 -11.98
CA ARG A 85 10.76 -10.82 -13.04
C ARG A 85 9.64 -11.17 -14.01
N ASP A 86 9.88 -11.06 -15.29
CA ASP A 86 8.99 -11.56 -16.34
C ASP A 86 9.70 -12.57 -17.25
N ASN A 87 8.91 -13.35 -17.96
CA ASN A 87 9.38 -14.28 -18.99
C ASN A 87 9.09 -13.76 -20.42
N GLY A 88 9.09 -12.44 -20.60
CA GLY A 88 8.91 -11.78 -21.89
C GLY A 88 10.13 -11.91 -22.82
N ARG A 89 10.21 -11.04 -23.83
CA ARG A 89 11.32 -11.07 -24.82
C ARG A 89 12.67 -10.62 -24.24
N GLY A 90 12.68 -9.94 -23.13
CA GLY A 90 13.84 -9.22 -22.59
C GLY A 90 14.15 -7.92 -23.33
N ILE A 91 14.63 -6.92 -22.62
CA ILE A 91 15.02 -5.63 -23.18
C ILE A 91 16.16 -5.84 -24.20
N PRO A 92 16.17 -5.14 -25.36
CA PRO A 92 17.28 -5.23 -26.32
C PRO A 92 18.62 -4.89 -25.68
N VAL A 93 19.61 -5.75 -25.86
CA VAL A 93 20.96 -5.64 -25.27
C VAL A 93 22.00 -5.11 -26.26
N GLU A 94 21.66 -5.10 -27.55
CA GLU A 94 22.53 -4.67 -28.65
C GLU A 94 22.83 -3.18 -28.53
N ILE A 95 23.95 -2.74 -29.09
CA ILE A 95 24.33 -1.33 -29.13
C ILE A 95 23.46 -0.61 -30.18
N HIS A 96 22.79 0.46 -29.74
CA HIS A 96 21.94 1.25 -30.62
C HIS A 96 22.81 1.97 -31.69
N PRO A 97 22.53 1.81 -33.01
CA PRO A 97 23.41 2.31 -34.06
C PRO A 97 23.65 3.84 -34.03
N GLN A 98 22.65 4.60 -33.62
CA GLN A 98 22.69 6.06 -33.60
C GLN A 98 23.29 6.62 -32.29
N TYR A 99 23.04 6.00 -31.15
CA TYR A 99 23.41 6.53 -29.84
C TYR A 99 24.66 5.89 -29.23
N GLY A 100 25.15 4.76 -29.78
CA GLY A 100 26.38 4.10 -29.36
C GLY A 100 26.36 3.49 -27.98
N ILE A 101 25.16 3.35 -27.35
CA ILE A 101 24.95 2.72 -26.03
C ILE A 101 24.06 1.49 -26.15
N PRO A 102 24.15 0.54 -25.22
CA PRO A 102 23.27 -0.63 -25.19
C PRO A 102 21.79 -0.23 -25.06
N GLY A 103 20.89 -0.99 -25.69
CA GLY A 103 19.44 -0.76 -25.60
C GLY A 103 18.94 -0.72 -24.17
N VAL A 104 19.45 -1.59 -23.29
CA VAL A 104 19.12 -1.61 -21.85
C VAL A 104 19.48 -0.27 -21.18
N GLU A 105 20.69 0.23 -21.41
CA GLU A 105 21.13 1.52 -20.88
C GLU A 105 20.24 2.65 -21.39
N MET A 106 19.96 2.68 -22.68
CA MET A 106 19.10 3.69 -23.30
C MET A 106 17.69 3.69 -22.69
N VAL A 107 17.09 2.49 -22.53
CA VAL A 107 15.74 2.34 -21.96
C VAL A 107 15.68 2.75 -20.49
N LEU A 108 16.77 2.66 -19.74
CA LEU A 108 16.80 2.93 -18.30
C LEU A 108 17.39 4.29 -17.92
N THR A 109 18.01 5.02 -18.86
CA THR A 109 18.66 6.33 -18.56
C THR A 109 18.20 7.49 -19.43
N THR A 110 17.73 7.25 -20.66
CA THR A 110 17.40 8.32 -21.59
C THR A 110 15.90 8.61 -21.59
N LEU A 111 15.46 9.79 -21.11
CA LEU A 111 14.05 10.19 -21.11
C LEU A 111 13.48 10.21 -22.53
N HIS A 112 12.21 9.89 -22.68
CA HIS A 112 11.49 9.83 -23.95
C HIS A 112 12.13 8.89 -24.99
N SER A 113 12.77 7.81 -24.54
CA SER A 113 13.25 6.72 -25.38
C SER A 113 12.45 5.43 -25.14
N GLY A 114 12.35 4.57 -26.13
CA GLY A 114 11.68 3.27 -25.99
C GLY A 114 11.05 2.78 -27.30
N GLY A 115 10.65 1.50 -27.34
CA GLY A 115 10.06 0.84 -28.52
C GLY A 115 8.53 1.00 -28.66
N LYS A 116 7.88 1.84 -27.85
CA LYS A 116 6.41 1.96 -27.77
C LYS A 116 5.84 3.17 -28.55
N TYR A 117 6.64 3.84 -29.35
CA TYR A 117 6.27 5.04 -30.13
C TYR A 117 5.75 4.73 -31.55
N GLY A 118 4.86 3.77 -31.71
CA GLY A 118 4.06 3.63 -32.93
C GLY A 118 4.70 2.87 -34.11
N GLN A 119 5.91 2.33 -33.99
CA GLN A 119 6.54 1.49 -35.02
C GLN A 119 7.05 0.13 -34.51
N GLY A 120 6.76 -0.25 -33.31
CA GLY A 120 7.27 -1.48 -32.70
C GLY A 120 6.16 -2.40 -32.23
N GLY A 121 6.44 -3.64 -31.99
CA GLY A 121 5.57 -4.75 -31.66
C GLY A 121 4.64 -4.64 -30.43
N TYR A 122 4.11 -3.42 -30.13
CA TYR A 122 3.11 -3.18 -29.10
C TYR A 122 1.90 -2.50 -29.69
N LYS A 123 0.79 -3.23 -29.80
CA LYS A 123 -0.49 -2.72 -30.31
C LYS A 123 -1.22 -1.90 -29.23
N PHE A 124 -1.20 -2.38 -28.00
CA PHE A 124 -1.72 -1.73 -26.82
C PHE A 124 -0.61 -1.67 -25.76
N SER A 125 -0.46 -0.56 -25.09
CA SER A 125 0.56 -0.39 -24.06
C SER A 125 0.07 0.55 -22.97
N GLY A 126 0.38 0.23 -21.72
CA GLY A 126 0.23 1.11 -20.58
C GLY A 126 1.29 2.20 -20.55
N GLY A 127 2.52 1.88 -20.96
CA GLY A 127 3.70 2.75 -20.91
C GLY A 127 3.89 3.63 -22.16
N THR A 128 2.99 4.58 -22.43
CA THR A 128 2.98 5.40 -23.66
C THR A 128 4.01 6.52 -23.70
N HIS A 129 4.54 7.00 -22.58
CA HIS A 129 5.39 8.21 -22.52
C HIS A 129 6.90 7.91 -22.51
N GLY A 130 7.32 6.65 -22.40
CA GLY A 130 8.72 6.25 -22.39
C GLY A 130 9.56 6.85 -21.25
N VAL A 131 8.95 7.03 -20.06
CA VAL A 131 9.61 7.64 -18.89
C VAL A 131 9.62 6.75 -17.65
N GLY A 132 8.71 5.79 -17.52
CA GLY A 132 8.43 5.06 -16.28
C GLY A 132 9.64 4.41 -15.60
N ALA A 133 10.21 3.36 -16.17
CA ALA A 133 11.36 2.65 -15.57
C ALA A 133 12.59 3.54 -15.32
N LYS A 134 12.78 4.59 -16.16
CA LYS A 134 13.85 5.57 -15.98
C LYS A 134 13.65 6.42 -14.75
N CYS A 135 12.40 6.81 -14.51
CA CYS A 135 12.05 7.56 -13.31
C CYS A 135 12.26 6.71 -12.07
N VAL A 136 11.91 5.43 -12.11
CA VAL A 136 12.19 4.48 -11.01
C VAL A 136 13.68 4.37 -10.76
N ASN A 137 14.50 4.18 -11.81
CA ASN A 137 15.96 4.17 -11.69
C ASN A 137 16.49 5.46 -11.05
N ALA A 138 16.00 6.63 -11.49
CA ALA A 138 16.43 7.92 -10.96
C ALA A 138 16.11 8.11 -9.47
N VAL A 139 14.98 7.60 -8.98
CA VAL A 139 14.53 7.77 -7.58
C VAL A 139 14.88 6.59 -6.68
N SER A 140 15.68 5.64 -7.17
CA SER A 140 16.18 4.51 -6.42
C SER A 140 17.57 4.79 -5.86
N GLU A 141 17.87 4.28 -4.66
CA GLU A 141 19.21 4.24 -4.09
C GLU A 141 20.12 3.42 -4.99
N TRP A 142 19.64 2.23 -5.35
CA TRP A 142 20.24 1.39 -6.37
C TRP A 142 19.15 0.68 -7.20
N PHE A 143 19.52 0.34 -8.44
CA PHE A 143 18.65 -0.32 -9.40
C PHE A 143 19.50 -1.31 -10.21
N GLU A 144 19.07 -2.55 -10.24
CA GLU A 144 19.73 -3.62 -10.97
C GLU A 144 18.79 -4.22 -12.01
N VAL A 145 19.34 -4.57 -13.16
CA VAL A 145 18.60 -5.24 -14.22
C VAL A 145 19.39 -6.42 -14.74
N GLU A 146 18.72 -7.57 -14.81
CA GLU A 146 19.20 -8.74 -15.54
C GLU A 146 18.28 -8.98 -16.75
N VAL A 147 18.86 -9.19 -17.89
CA VAL A 147 18.14 -9.47 -19.13
C VAL A 147 18.58 -10.81 -19.68
N SER A 148 17.66 -11.75 -19.70
CA SER A 148 17.82 -13.04 -20.36
C SER A 148 17.44 -12.92 -21.84
N ARG A 149 18.45 -12.94 -22.72
CA ARG A 149 18.25 -12.81 -24.16
C ARG A 149 19.40 -13.51 -24.93
N ASP A 150 19.10 -14.06 -26.08
CA ASP A 150 20.05 -14.71 -26.97
C ASP A 150 20.93 -15.79 -26.29
N GLY A 151 20.30 -16.53 -25.35
CA GLY A 151 20.97 -17.60 -24.60
C GLY A 151 21.94 -17.13 -23.52
N LYS A 152 21.93 -15.82 -23.19
CA LYS A 152 22.81 -15.19 -22.19
C LYS A 152 21.99 -14.38 -21.18
N VAL A 153 22.53 -14.27 -19.95
CA VAL A 153 22.05 -13.35 -18.94
C VAL A 153 22.99 -12.16 -18.93
N HIS A 154 22.42 -10.99 -19.23
CA HIS A 154 23.13 -9.71 -19.21
C HIS A 154 22.75 -8.96 -17.96
N HIS A 155 23.69 -8.37 -17.26
CA HIS A 155 23.50 -7.62 -16.01
C HIS A 155 24.00 -6.20 -16.13
N MET A 156 23.29 -5.26 -15.51
CA MET A 156 23.67 -3.87 -15.40
C MET A 156 23.17 -3.28 -14.10
N LYS A 157 23.99 -2.44 -13.45
CA LYS A 157 23.67 -1.80 -12.18
C LYS A 157 23.75 -0.30 -12.27
N PHE A 158 22.83 0.35 -11.53
CA PHE A 158 22.74 1.80 -11.42
C PHE A 158 22.64 2.20 -9.95
N GLU A 159 23.17 3.38 -9.64
CA GLU A 159 22.95 4.06 -8.36
C GLU A 159 22.44 5.48 -8.64
N ARG A 160 21.26 5.78 -8.13
CA ARG A 160 20.61 7.09 -8.31
C ARG A 160 20.53 7.52 -9.78
N GLY A 161 20.22 6.57 -10.66
CA GLY A 161 20.12 6.79 -12.10
C GLY A 161 21.44 6.82 -12.86
N LYS A 162 22.58 6.68 -12.19
CA LYS A 162 23.92 6.64 -12.82
C LYS A 162 24.40 5.21 -13.01
N VAL A 163 25.00 4.92 -14.14
CA VAL A 163 25.59 3.61 -14.43
C VAL A 163 26.78 3.37 -13.49
N VAL A 164 26.72 2.26 -12.75
CA VAL A 164 27.80 1.79 -11.86
C VAL A 164 28.52 0.61 -12.50
N THR A 165 27.75 -0.38 -12.96
CA THR A 165 28.30 -1.52 -13.71
C THR A 165 27.76 -1.47 -15.14
N LYS A 166 28.66 -1.46 -16.11
CA LYS A 166 28.31 -1.54 -17.54
C LYS A 166 27.67 -2.89 -17.84
N LEU A 167 26.92 -2.94 -18.96
CA LEU A 167 26.29 -4.17 -19.39
C LEU A 167 27.34 -5.28 -19.59
N GLU A 168 27.23 -6.35 -18.83
CA GLU A 168 28.13 -7.51 -18.88
C GLU A 168 27.33 -8.81 -18.91
N VAL A 169 27.94 -9.86 -19.43
CA VAL A 169 27.34 -11.20 -19.47
C VAL A 169 27.76 -11.96 -18.22
N ILE A 170 26.78 -12.27 -17.37
CA ILE A 170 27.01 -12.98 -16.09
C ILE A 170 26.71 -14.48 -16.15
N GLY A 171 26.03 -14.95 -17.21
CA GLY A 171 25.68 -16.37 -17.30
C GLY A 171 25.01 -16.77 -18.62
N LYS A 172 24.57 -18.03 -18.67
CA LYS A 172 23.76 -18.59 -19.78
C LYS A 172 22.29 -18.56 -19.38
N ALA A 173 21.40 -18.14 -20.27
CA ALA A 173 19.97 -18.19 -20.11
C ALA A 173 19.36 -19.37 -20.86
N ARG A 174 18.34 -20.02 -20.27
CA ARG A 174 17.53 -21.06 -20.93
C ARG A 174 16.26 -20.52 -21.57
N GLY A 175 15.90 -19.29 -21.25
CA GLY A 175 14.70 -18.59 -21.73
C GLY A 175 15.01 -17.13 -21.99
N THR A 176 13.95 -16.34 -22.18
CA THR A 176 14.02 -14.88 -22.30
C THR A 176 13.25 -14.24 -21.14
N GLY A 177 13.56 -12.96 -20.85
CA GLY A 177 12.83 -12.20 -19.83
C GLY A 177 13.65 -11.07 -19.28
N THR A 178 13.02 -10.27 -18.44
CA THR A 178 13.64 -9.16 -17.71
C THR A 178 13.45 -9.37 -16.21
N PHE A 179 14.51 -9.15 -15.44
CA PHE A 179 14.49 -9.16 -13.99
C PHE A 179 15.02 -7.83 -13.49
N ILE A 180 14.20 -7.09 -12.78
CA ILE A 180 14.53 -5.78 -12.22
C ILE A 180 14.42 -5.87 -10.71
N THR A 181 15.45 -5.39 -10.01
CA THR A 181 15.43 -5.20 -8.57
C THR A 181 15.80 -3.76 -8.26
N PHE A 182 15.06 -3.10 -7.38
CA PHE A 182 15.37 -1.74 -6.98
C PHE A 182 15.04 -1.45 -5.52
N LYS A 183 15.79 -0.51 -4.95
CA LYS A 183 15.57 -0.02 -3.59
C LYS A 183 15.25 1.48 -3.64
N PRO A 184 14.13 1.92 -3.07
CA PRO A 184 13.77 3.35 -3.04
C PRO A 184 14.82 4.18 -2.30
N ASP A 185 15.13 5.38 -2.82
CA ASP A 185 16.07 6.31 -2.19
C ASP A 185 15.38 7.13 -1.09
N ALA A 186 15.84 6.98 0.16
CA ALA A 186 15.33 7.72 1.31
C ALA A 186 15.57 9.25 1.20
N GLU A 187 16.50 9.71 0.34
CA GLU A 187 16.66 11.14 0.06
C GLU A 187 15.48 11.72 -0.71
N ILE A 188 14.78 10.90 -1.51
CA ILE A 188 13.59 11.28 -2.28
C ILE A 188 12.31 10.98 -1.48
N PHE A 189 12.17 9.76 -0.99
CA PHE A 189 10.99 9.30 -0.24
C PHE A 189 11.20 9.52 1.27
N LYS A 190 11.09 10.79 1.70
CA LYS A 190 11.38 11.19 3.09
C LYS A 190 10.33 10.72 4.10
N GLU A 191 9.09 10.52 3.66
CA GLU A 191 8.00 10.09 4.54
C GLU A 191 8.07 8.58 4.82
N THR A 192 8.29 7.78 3.79
CA THR A 192 8.40 6.33 3.90
C THR A 192 9.06 5.72 2.67
N THR A 193 9.88 4.70 2.89
CA THR A 193 10.41 3.81 1.86
C THR A 193 9.80 2.41 1.96
N VAL A 194 8.80 2.22 2.84
CA VAL A 194 8.21 0.92 3.13
C VAL A 194 7.07 0.62 2.17
N PHE A 195 7.21 -0.43 1.38
CA PHE A 195 6.15 -0.93 0.52
C PHE A 195 5.01 -1.56 1.33
N GLN A 196 3.78 -1.20 0.98
CA GLN A 196 2.57 -1.79 1.56
C GLN A 196 2.18 -3.06 0.82
N THR A 197 2.30 -4.21 1.47
CA THR A 197 1.95 -5.53 0.92
C THR A 197 0.57 -5.54 0.29
N GLY A 198 -0.41 -5.00 1.00
CA GLY A 198 -1.79 -4.98 0.54
C GLY A 198 -2.00 -4.20 -0.77
N ARG A 199 -1.30 -3.09 -0.97
CA ARG A 199 -1.38 -2.31 -2.22
C ARG A 199 -0.78 -3.06 -3.39
N ILE A 200 0.38 -3.67 -3.19
CA ILE A 200 1.05 -4.43 -4.24
C ILE A 200 0.23 -5.68 -4.59
N SER A 201 -0.11 -6.51 -3.60
CA SER A 201 -0.93 -7.72 -3.77
C SER A 201 -2.20 -7.45 -4.58
N GLN A 202 -2.88 -6.34 -4.29
CA GLN A 202 -4.07 -5.98 -5.00
C GLN A 202 -3.81 -5.54 -6.45
N ARG A 203 -2.81 -4.68 -6.68
CA ARG A 203 -2.46 -4.28 -8.04
C ARG A 203 -2.14 -5.51 -8.89
N LEU A 204 -1.42 -6.48 -8.33
CA LEU A 204 -1.09 -7.74 -8.99
C LEU A 204 -2.33 -8.58 -9.30
N ARG A 205 -3.26 -8.65 -8.37
CA ARG A 205 -4.55 -9.35 -8.54
C ARG A 205 -5.39 -8.69 -9.64
N GLU A 206 -5.50 -7.37 -9.64
CA GLU A 206 -6.20 -6.62 -10.71
C GLU A 206 -5.57 -6.88 -12.08
N LEU A 207 -4.24 -6.85 -12.17
CA LEU A 207 -3.53 -7.14 -13.41
C LEU A 207 -3.79 -8.57 -13.90
N ALA A 208 -3.82 -9.55 -13.00
CA ALA A 208 -4.13 -10.93 -13.36
C ALA A 208 -5.59 -11.10 -13.84
N PHE A 209 -6.57 -10.39 -13.25
CA PHE A 209 -7.95 -10.37 -13.73
C PHE A 209 -8.11 -9.72 -15.11
N LEU A 210 -7.40 -8.60 -15.33
CA LEU A 210 -7.48 -7.85 -16.59
C LEU A 210 -6.74 -8.54 -17.76
N ASN A 211 -5.86 -9.49 -17.43
CA ASN A 211 -5.00 -10.19 -18.38
C ASN A 211 -5.17 -11.70 -18.23
N SER A 212 -6.27 -12.22 -18.78
CA SER A 212 -6.55 -13.67 -18.75
C SER A 212 -5.37 -14.48 -19.32
N GLY A 213 -4.93 -15.49 -18.58
CA GLY A 213 -3.79 -16.33 -18.97
C GLY A 213 -2.42 -15.84 -18.46
N LEU A 214 -2.34 -14.68 -17.80
CA LEU A 214 -1.15 -14.21 -17.10
C LEU A 214 -1.12 -14.79 -15.69
N GLU A 215 -0.06 -15.50 -15.34
CA GLU A 215 0.24 -15.94 -13.99
C GLU A 215 1.11 -14.91 -13.29
N ILE A 216 0.71 -14.45 -12.11
CA ILE A 216 1.50 -13.54 -11.27
C ILE A 216 1.73 -14.21 -9.93
N VAL A 217 2.99 -14.36 -9.53
CA VAL A 217 3.38 -14.91 -8.24
C VAL A 217 3.93 -13.77 -7.38
N PHE A 218 3.44 -13.64 -6.17
CA PHE A 218 3.82 -12.59 -5.24
C PHE A 218 4.23 -13.14 -3.89
N ILE A 219 5.32 -12.64 -3.35
CA ILE A 219 5.75 -12.90 -1.98
C ILE A 219 6.19 -11.63 -1.28
N ASP A 220 5.75 -11.43 -0.05
CA ASP A 220 6.34 -10.46 0.88
C ASP A 220 7.23 -11.24 1.85
N GLU A 221 8.54 -11.11 1.72
CA GLU A 221 9.49 -11.87 2.51
C GLU A 221 9.69 -11.32 3.93
N ARG A 222 9.18 -10.14 4.23
CA ARG A 222 9.36 -9.47 5.52
C ARG A 222 8.69 -10.19 6.71
N PRO A 223 7.47 -10.76 6.58
CA PRO A 223 6.89 -11.56 7.65
C PRO A 223 7.52 -12.95 7.74
N VAL A 224 7.78 -13.41 8.96
CA VAL A 224 8.28 -14.77 9.19
C VAL A 224 7.25 -15.80 8.70
N GLY A 225 7.69 -16.75 7.91
CA GLY A 225 6.81 -17.82 7.38
C GLY A 225 5.91 -17.38 6.21
N ALA A 226 6.22 -16.26 5.56
CA ALA A 226 5.51 -15.81 4.37
C ALA A 226 5.47 -16.91 3.29
N LYS A 227 4.31 -17.02 2.64
CA LYS A 227 4.12 -17.97 1.52
C LYS A 227 3.82 -17.17 0.25
N PRO A 228 4.28 -17.64 -0.91
CA PRO A 228 3.93 -16.99 -2.16
C PRO A 228 2.42 -17.12 -2.43
N GLU A 229 1.84 -16.04 -2.92
CA GLU A 229 0.46 -15.99 -3.41
C GLU A 229 0.50 -16.03 -4.94
N THR A 230 -0.32 -16.89 -5.55
CA THR A 230 -0.41 -16.99 -7.01
C THR A 230 -1.74 -16.44 -7.48
N TYR A 231 -1.70 -15.50 -8.42
CA TYR A 231 -2.85 -14.90 -9.06
C TYR A 231 -2.90 -15.37 -10.52
N TYR A 232 -3.93 -16.16 -10.84
CA TYR A 232 -4.20 -16.66 -12.18
C TYR A 232 -5.70 -16.84 -12.37
N TYR A 233 -6.29 -16.12 -13.33
CA TYR A 233 -7.73 -16.10 -13.56
C TYR A 233 -8.03 -16.40 -15.01
N LYS A 234 -8.58 -17.58 -15.24
CA LYS A 234 -8.87 -18.06 -16.60
C LYS A 234 -10.00 -17.27 -17.27
N ASP A 235 -11.05 -16.95 -16.50
CA ASP A 235 -12.20 -16.20 -17.01
C ASP A 235 -12.02 -14.67 -16.87
N GLY A 236 -10.88 -14.22 -16.39
CA GLY A 236 -10.44 -12.84 -16.40
C GLY A 236 -11.41 -11.88 -15.71
N VAL A 237 -11.94 -10.90 -16.47
CA VAL A 237 -12.83 -9.85 -15.95
C VAL A 237 -14.14 -10.40 -15.39
N GLU A 238 -14.62 -11.57 -15.85
CA GLU A 238 -15.81 -12.21 -15.24
C GLU A 238 -15.54 -12.69 -13.82
N GLU A 239 -14.36 -13.25 -13.56
CA GLU A 239 -13.94 -13.63 -12.22
C GLU A 239 -13.73 -12.40 -11.34
N PHE A 240 -13.26 -11.30 -11.91
CA PHE A 240 -13.11 -10.03 -11.19
C PHE A 240 -14.47 -9.53 -10.67
N VAL A 241 -15.50 -9.51 -11.52
CA VAL A 241 -16.85 -9.10 -11.08
C VAL A 241 -17.42 -10.07 -10.04
N LYS A 242 -17.17 -11.37 -10.16
CA LYS A 242 -17.53 -12.35 -9.14
C LYS A 242 -16.80 -12.08 -7.82
N GLN A 243 -15.50 -11.70 -7.88
CA GLN A 243 -14.71 -11.32 -6.70
C GLN A 243 -15.27 -10.05 -6.04
N ILE A 244 -15.67 -9.04 -6.81
CA ILE A 244 -16.34 -7.83 -6.31
C ILE A 244 -17.65 -8.16 -5.59
N ASN A 245 -18.33 -9.21 -6.03
CA ASN A 245 -19.57 -9.69 -5.44
C ASN A 245 -19.38 -10.74 -4.32
N THR A 246 -18.14 -11.01 -3.92
CA THR A 246 -17.89 -11.91 -2.78
C THR A 246 -18.54 -11.35 -1.51
N GLY A 247 -19.34 -12.19 -0.82
CA GLY A 247 -20.12 -11.77 0.33
C GLY A 247 -21.39 -10.97 0.03
N LYS A 248 -21.80 -10.89 -1.23
CA LYS A 248 -23.06 -10.28 -1.68
C LYS A 248 -23.92 -11.34 -2.40
N THR A 249 -25.23 -11.20 -2.36
CA THR A 249 -26.13 -12.12 -3.08
C THR A 249 -26.38 -11.62 -4.49
N PRO A 250 -25.86 -12.27 -5.55
CA PRO A 250 -26.10 -11.84 -6.91
C PRO A 250 -27.57 -12.02 -7.33
N LEU A 251 -28.16 -11.06 -8.02
CA LEU A 251 -29.51 -11.14 -8.57
C LEU A 251 -29.62 -12.11 -9.75
N HIS A 252 -28.51 -12.44 -10.38
CA HIS A 252 -28.42 -13.41 -11.47
C HIS A 252 -27.10 -14.18 -11.41
N PRO A 253 -27.11 -15.50 -11.77
CA PRO A 253 -25.99 -16.40 -11.48
C PRO A 253 -24.73 -16.11 -12.28
N LYS A 254 -24.85 -15.60 -13.49
CA LYS A 254 -23.72 -15.28 -14.39
C LYS A 254 -23.59 -13.78 -14.60
N PRO A 255 -22.40 -13.19 -14.54
CA PRO A 255 -22.19 -11.83 -14.99
C PRO A 255 -22.61 -11.63 -16.45
N ILE A 256 -23.04 -10.42 -16.78
CA ILE A 256 -23.32 -9.99 -18.14
C ILE A 256 -22.01 -9.51 -18.74
N ARG A 257 -21.56 -10.13 -19.81
CA ARG A 257 -20.32 -9.77 -20.51
C ARG A 257 -20.63 -9.18 -21.87
N ILE A 258 -20.06 -8.03 -22.16
CA ILE A 258 -20.19 -7.29 -23.41
C ILE A 258 -18.79 -7.09 -23.98
N LEU A 259 -18.58 -7.55 -25.21
CA LEU A 259 -17.32 -7.40 -25.93
C LEU A 259 -17.60 -6.65 -27.23
N LYS A 260 -16.79 -5.65 -27.55
CA LYS A 260 -16.84 -4.92 -28.82
C LYS A 260 -15.46 -4.48 -29.24
N GLU A 261 -15.08 -4.83 -30.46
CA GLU A 261 -13.89 -4.33 -31.11
C GLU A 261 -14.29 -3.29 -32.15
N THR A 262 -13.63 -2.17 -32.17
CA THR A 262 -13.95 -1.06 -33.06
C THR A 262 -12.67 -0.50 -33.66
N HIS A 263 -12.67 -0.35 -34.99
CA HIS A 263 -11.61 0.32 -35.72
C HIS A 263 -12.11 1.68 -36.14
N LEU A 264 -11.37 2.72 -35.80
CA LEU A 264 -11.68 4.11 -36.08
C LEU A 264 -10.50 4.76 -36.83
N GLN A 265 -10.80 5.79 -37.62
CA GLN A 265 -9.77 6.64 -38.18
C GLN A 265 -9.75 7.93 -37.33
N LEU A 266 -8.67 8.14 -36.58
CA LEU A 266 -8.46 9.34 -35.76
C LEU A 266 -7.28 10.13 -36.30
N ASP A 267 -7.48 11.39 -36.66
CA ASP A 267 -6.41 12.31 -37.13
C ASP A 267 -5.48 11.67 -38.19
N GLU A 268 -6.07 11.02 -39.21
CA GLU A 268 -5.39 10.28 -40.28
C GLU A 268 -4.64 9.01 -39.84
N LYS A 269 -4.71 8.61 -38.56
CA LYS A 269 -4.13 7.35 -38.04
C LYS A 269 -5.22 6.34 -37.72
N PRO A 270 -5.01 5.06 -38.04
CA PRO A 270 -5.93 4.02 -37.60
C PRO A 270 -5.82 3.84 -36.07
N ALA A 271 -6.93 3.92 -35.40
CA ALA A 271 -7.04 3.62 -33.95
C ALA A 271 -7.93 2.38 -33.76
N GLU A 272 -7.51 1.56 -32.84
CA GLU A 272 -8.25 0.35 -32.47
C GLU A 272 -8.63 0.43 -31.00
N ILE A 273 -9.90 0.11 -30.73
CA ILE A 273 -10.46 0.10 -29.38
C ILE A 273 -11.12 -1.25 -29.14
N HIS A 274 -10.62 -1.97 -28.13
CA HIS A 274 -11.28 -3.15 -27.59
C HIS A 274 -11.97 -2.75 -26.30
N CYS A 275 -13.27 -2.98 -26.26
CA CYS A 275 -14.12 -2.69 -25.11
C CYS A 275 -14.62 -3.99 -24.50
N GLU A 276 -14.28 -4.26 -23.27
CA GLU A 276 -14.81 -5.33 -22.46
C GLU A 276 -15.51 -4.76 -21.25
N ILE A 277 -16.81 -5.04 -21.12
CA ILE A 277 -17.63 -4.61 -20.00
C ILE A 277 -18.24 -5.85 -19.38
N VAL A 278 -18.02 -6.03 -18.09
CA VAL A 278 -18.65 -7.12 -17.34
C VAL A 278 -19.37 -6.50 -16.15
N LEU A 279 -20.65 -6.88 -15.97
CA LEU A 279 -21.46 -6.37 -14.88
C LEU A 279 -22.37 -7.44 -14.28
N GLN A 280 -22.68 -7.28 -13.01
CA GLN A 280 -23.60 -8.15 -12.28
C GLN A 280 -24.28 -7.34 -11.17
N TYR A 281 -25.58 -7.53 -11.02
CA TYR A 281 -26.34 -6.92 -9.94
C TYR A 281 -26.36 -7.82 -8.70
N ASN A 282 -26.38 -7.21 -7.54
CA ASN A 282 -26.48 -7.86 -6.24
C ASN A 282 -27.57 -7.21 -5.37
N ASP A 283 -27.81 -7.74 -4.20
CA ASP A 283 -28.85 -7.31 -3.28
C ASP A 283 -28.48 -6.06 -2.45
N THR A 284 -27.23 -5.58 -2.52
CA THR A 284 -26.78 -4.39 -1.77
C THR A 284 -27.32 -3.08 -2.33
N TYR A 285 -27.08 -1.98 -1.64
CA TYR A 285 -27.57 -0.64 -2.01
C TYR A 285 -26.50 0.23 -2.68
N ASN A 286 -25.26 -0.22 -2.68
CA ASN A 286 -24.12 0.54 -3.20
C ASN A 286 -23.73 0.00 -4.58
N ASP A 287 -23.20 0.90 -5.43
CA ASP A 287 -22.59 0.51 -6.70
C ASP A 287 -21.05 0.46 -6.58
N GLN A 288 -20.45 -0.38 -7.40
CA GLN A 288 -19.02 -0.44 -7.57
C GLN A 288 -18.69 -0.62 -9.05
N VAL A 289 -18.24 0.46 -9.68
CA VAL A 289 -17.85 0.47 -11.09
C VAL A 289 -16.38 0.79 -11.19
N LEU A 290 -15.58 -0.19 -11.62
CA LEU A 290 -14.15 -0.04 -11.80
C LEU A 290 -13.82 0.19 -13.27
N CYS A 291 -12.96 1.14 -13.55
CA CYS A 291 -12.61 1.57 -14.90
C CYS A 291 -11.12 1.41 -15.16
N TYR A 292 -10.80 0.79 -16.29
CA TYR A 292 -9.43 0.52 -16.70
C TYR A 292 -9.20 0.88 -18.17
N THR A 293 -8.03 1.44 -18.45
CA THR A 293 -7.56 1.71 -19.82
C THR A 293 -6.15 1.14 -19.97
N ASN A 294 -5.95 0.22 -20.94
CA ASN A 294 -4.69 -0.52 -21.12
C ASN A 294 -4.17 -1.07 -19.78
N THR A 295 -5.05 -1.73 -19.04
CA THR A 295 -4.82 -2.31 -17.70
C THR A 295 -4.58 -1.32 -16.57
N ILE A 296 -4.47 -0.03 -16.84
CA ILE A 296 -4.27 1.02 -15.84
C ILE A 296 -5.60 1.42 -15.22
N HIS A 297 -5.67 1.46 -13.90
CA HIS A 297 -6.85 1.89 -13.16
C HIS A 297 -7.08 3.40 -13.33
N ASN A 298 -8.32 3.77 -13.68
CA ASN A 298 -8.76 5.16 -13.79
C ASN A 298 -9.76 5.47 -12.68
N PRO A 299 -9.31 5.80 -11.46
CA PRO A 299 -10.19 6.00 -10.30
C PRO A 299 -11.19 7.14 -10.49
N ASP A 300 -10.81 8.20 -11.23
CA ASP A 300 -11.69 9.32 -11.54
C ASP A 300 -12.57 9.04 -12.79
N GLY A 301 -12.54 7.82 -13.30
CA GLY A 301 -13.30 7.40 -14.47
C GLY A 301 -12.85 8.13 -15.75
N GLY A 302 -13.79 8.75 -16.41
CA GLY A 302 -13.61 9.46 -17.69
C GLY A 302 -14.66 9.08 -18.72
N THR A 303 -14.33 9.24 -20.01
CA THR A 303 -15.25 9.05 -21.13
C THR A 303 -15.87 7.66 -21.19
N HIS A 304 -15.13 6.60 -20.83
CA HIS A 304 -15.67 5.24 -20.75
C HIS A 304 -16.75 5.10 -19.67
N LEU A 305 -16.58 5.69 -18.50
CA LEU A 305 -17.57 5.68 -17.44
C LEU A 305 -18.82 6.46 -17.81
N SER A 306 -18.66 7.65 -18.40
CA SER A 306 -19.76 8.49 -18.87
C SER A 306 -20.61 7.76 -19.92
N GLY A 307 -19.96 7.16 -20.92
CA GLY A 307 -20.64 6.38 -21.96
C GLY A 307 -21.42 5.19 -21.40
N PHE A 308 -20.81 4.44 -20.48
CA PHE A 308 -21.46 3.31 -19.82
C PHE A 308 -22.67 3.74 -18.97
N ARG A 309 -22.54 4.74 -18.09
CA ARG A 309 -23.63 5.23 -17.23
C ARG A 309 -24.84 5.72 -18.03
N SER A 310 -24.59 6.47 -19.08
CA SER A 310 -25.65 6.97 -19.99
C SER A 310 -26.36 5.82 -20.71
N ALA A 311 -25.61 4.87 -21.23
CA ALA A 311 -26.14 3.72 -21.94
C ALA A 311 -26.93 2.77 -21.04
N LEU A 312 -26.44 2.48 -19.83
CA LEU A 312 -27.12 1.64 -18.85
C LEU A 312 -28.49 2.22 -18.48
N THR A 313 -28.51 3.52 -18.15
CA THR A 313 -29.77 4.22 -17.82
C THR A 313 -30.76 4.18 -18.97
N ARG A 314 -30.30 4.41 -20.19
CA ARG A 314 -31.12 4.37 -21.40
C ARG A 314 -31.67 2.98 -21.68
N ALA A 315 -30.85 1.93 -21.59
CA ALA A 315 -31.24 0.54 -21.85
C ALA A 315 -32.32 0.07 -20.85
N ILE A 316 -32.12 0.32 -19.55
CA ILE A 316 -33.11 -0.08 -18.52
C ILE A 316 -34.43 0.67 -18.69
N ASN A 317 -34.40 1.97 -18.93
CA ASN A 317 -35.60 2.75 -19.16
C ASN A 317 -36.34 2.33 -20.44
N GLN A 318 -35.59 2.06 -21.54
CA GLN A 318 -36.16 1.60 -22.79
C GLN A 318 -36.83 0.23 -22.62
N PHE A 319 -36.14 -0.73 -22.02
CA PHE A 319 -36.69 -2.06 -21.76
C PHE A 319 -37.93 -2.00 -20.85
N SER A 320 -37.88 -1.17 -19.81
CA SER A 320 -39.00 -1.00 -18.87
C SER A 320 -40.25 -0.47 -19.56
N LYS A 321 -40.11 0.51 -20.49
CA LYS A 321 -41.20 1.08 -21.25
C LYS A 321 -41.75 0.08 -22.26
N ALA A 322 -40.86 -0.58 -23.02
CA ALA A 322 -41.28 -1.55 -24.06
C ALA A 322 -42.06 -2.73 -23.48
N ASN A 323 -41.79 -3.13 -22.24
CA ASN A 323 -42.42 -4.26 -21.55
C ASN A 323 -43.49 -3.85 -20.53
N ASN A 324 -43.90 -2.58 -20.48
CA ASN A 324 -44.93 -2.04 -19.56
C ASN A 324 -44.66 -2.39 -18.07
N LEU A 325 -43.39 -2.37 -17.67
CA LEU A 325 -42.97 -2.69 -16.29
C LEU A 325 -43.17 -1.52 -15.32
N LEU A 326 -43.31 -0.30 -15.83
CA LEU A 326 -43.54 0.93 -15.05
C LEU A 326 -45.05 1.29 -15.09
N LYS A 327 -45.61 1.62 -13.94
CA LYS A 327 -46.97 2.16 -13.78
C LYS A 327 -46.96 3.68 -13.78
N ASP A 328 -48.06 4.33 -14.17
CA ASP A 328 -48.17 5.80 -14.22
C ASP A 328 -47.84 6.52 -12.89
N LYS A 329 -47.99 5.84 -11.75
CA LYS A 329 -47.70 6.34 -10.42
C LYS A 329 -46.28 6.07 -9.93
N ASP A 330 -45.49 5.31 -10.67
CA ASP A 330 -44.14 4.99 -10.29
C ASP A 330 -43.18 6.19 -10.52
N PRO A 331 -42.23 6.44 -9.65
CA PRO A 331 -41.25 7.47 -9.88
C PRO A 331 -40.37 7.17 -11.09
N GLN A 332 -39.89 8.21 -11.75
CA GLN A 332 -38.96 8.08 -12.87
C GLN A 332 -37.64 7.46 -12.37
N ILE A 333 -37.18 6.43 -13.07
CA ILE A 333 -35.88 5.77 -12.78
C ILE A 333 -34.77 6.67 -13.31
N THR A 334 -33.88 7.07 -12.43
CA THR A 334 -32.70 7.90 -12.73
C THR A 334 -31.41 7.07 -12.83
N GLY A 335 -30.30 7.72 -13.20
CA GLY A 335 -28.99 7.06 -13.26
C GLY A 335 -28.54 6.45 -11.94
N ASP A 336 -28.85 7.09 -10.82
CA ASP A 336 -28.51 6.58 -9.48
C ASP A 336 -29.31 5.31 -9.14
N ASP A 337 -30.58 5.30 -9.49
CA ASP A 337 -31.46 4.16 -9.22
C ASP A 337 -31.03 2.91 -9.99
N VAL A 338 -30.54 3.07 -11.24
CA VAL A 338 -30.08 1.93 -12.06
C VAL A 338 -28.72 1.40 -11.61
N ARG A 339 -27.97 2.16 -10.83
CA ARG A 339 -26.66 1.71 -10.31
C ARG A 339 -26.76 1.02 -8.95
N GLU A 340 -27.89 1.12 -8.24
CA GLU A 340 -28.05 0.46 -6.95
C GLU A 340 -27.79 -1.05 -7.02
N GLY A 341 -26.80 -1.54 -6.28
CA GLY A 341 -26.37 -2.93 -6.27
C GLY A 341 -25.61 -3.38 -7.52
N LEU A 342 -25.07 -2.45 -8.31
CA LEU A 342 -24.31 -2.74 -9.52
C LEU A 342 -22.83 -2.99 -9.18
N ALA A 343 -22.31 -4.15 -9.57
CA ALA A 343 -20.87 -4.41 -9.66
C ALA A 343 -20.49 -4.48 -11.14
N ALA A 344 -19.54 -3.64 -11.58
CA ALA A 344 -19.13 -3.60 -12.99
C ALA A 344 -17.65 -3.30 -13.13
N VAL A 345 -17.04 -3.89 -14.17
CA VAL A 345 -15.69 -3.58 -14.62
C VAL A 345 -15.75 -3.18 -16.08
N ILE A 346 -15.16 -2.03 -16.39
CA ILE A 346 -15.04 -1.49 -17.74
C ILE A 346 -13.55 -1.50 -18.10
N SER A 347 -13.16 -2.37 -19.01
CA SER A 347 -11.78 -2.51 -19.47
C SER A 347 -11.69 -2.08 -20.94
N ILE A 348 -10.90 -1.05 -21.20
CA ILE A 348 -10.66 -0.53 -22.55
C ILE A 348 -9.20 -0.77 -22.91
N LYS A 349 -8.97 -1.38 -24.10
CA LYS A 349 -7.65 -1.36 -24.75
C LYS A 349 -7.72 -0.38 -25.91
N HIS A 350 -6.85 0.60 -25.89
CA HIS A 350 -6.80 1.69 -26.87
C HIS A 350 -5.36 1.88 -27.36
N SER A 351 -5.17 2.01 -28.65
CA SER A 351 -3.83 2.15 -29.25
C SER A 351 -3.12 3.48 -28.89
N ASP A 352 -3.88 4.56 -28.67
CA ASP A 352 -3.36 5.88 -28.32
C ASP A 352 -4.30 6.62 -27.36
N PRO A 353 -4.41 6.21 -26.08
CA PRO A 353 -5.34 6.83 -25.13
C PRO A 353 -4.82 8.17 -24.63
N LYS A 354 -5.72 9.15 -24.46
CA LYS A 354 -5.44 10.47 -23.91
C LYS A 354 -5.92 10.55 -22.46
N PHE A 355 -5.05 10.99 -21.54
CA PHE A 355 -5.32 11.13 -20.12
C PHE A 355 -5.20 12.58 -19.65
N GLU A 356 -5.80 12.90 -18.52
CA GLU A 356 -5.75 14.22 -17.88
C GLU A 356 -4.34 14.54 -17.33
N SER A 357 -3.60 13.54 -16.85
CA SER A 357 -2.28 13.69 -16.24
C SER A 357 -1.38 12.48 -16.49
N GLN A 358 -0.09 12.59 -16.13
CA GLN A 358 0.87 11.50 -16.21
C GLN A 358 0.47 10.30 -15.36
N THR A 359 -0.20 10.51 -14.24
CA THR A 359 -0.70 9.43 -13.37
C THR A 359 -1.91 8.67 -13.92
N LYS A 360 -2.46 9.11 -15.08
CA LYS A 360 -3.51 8.43 -15.86
C LYS A 360 -4.81 8.15 -15.08
N VAL A 361 -5.12 8.99 -14.10
CA VAL A 361 -6.28 8.80 -13.20
C VAL A 361 -7.62 8.95 -13.92
N LYS A 362 -7.68 9.70 -15.04
CA LYS A 362 -8.89 9.96 -15.80
C LYS A 362 -8.67 9.89 -17.30
N LEU A 363 -9.51 9.14 -17.99
CA LEU A 363 -9.50 9.02 -19.45
C LEU A 363 -10.25 10.20 -20.11
N LEU A 364 -9.61 10.85 -21.08
CA LEU A 364 -10.19 12.00 -21.82
C LEU A 364 -10.49 11.70 -23.28
N SER A 365 -10.12 10.57 -23.84
CA SER A 365 -10.35 10.16 -25.23
C SER A 365 -11.84 10.24 -25.60
N PRO A 366 -12.32 11.24 -26.41
CA PRO A 366 -13.76 11.47 -26.61
C PRO A 366 -14.46 10.34 -27.37
N GLU A 367 -13.75 9.71 -28.31
CA GLU A 367 -14.23 8.59 -29.12
C GLU A 367 -14.65 7.41 -28.27
N VAL A 368 -14.03 7.21 -27.11
CA VAL A 368 -14.31 6.09 -26.20
C VAL A 368 -15.71 6.21 -25.60
N GLU A 369 -16.22 7.42 -25.34
CA GLU A 369 -17.57 7.62 -24.81
C GLU A 369 -18.63 7.04 -25.76
N SER A 370 -18.50 7.31 -27.05
CA SER A 370 -19.41 6.80 -28.07
C SER A 370 -19.29 5.29 -28.24
N VAL A 371 -18.06 4.75 -28.29
CA VAL A 371 -17.82 3.30 -28.45
C VAL A 371 -18.39 2.53 -27.28
N VAL A 372 -18.08 2.94 -26.05
CA VAL A 372 -18.57 2.31 -24.81
C VAL A 372 -20.08 2.47 -24.70
N GLY A 373 -20.61 3.66 -25.03
CA GLY A 373 -22.03 3.93 -25.01
C GLY A 373 -22.82 3.02 -25.95
N SER A 374 -22.36 2.87 -27.21
CA SER A 374 -23.04 1.98 -28.19
C SER A 374 -22.88 0.50 -27.78
N ALA A 375 -21.66 0.08 -27.40
CA ALA A 375 -21.42 -1.30 -26.98
C ALA A 375 -22.33 -1.71 -25.80
N SER A 376 -22.36 -0.83 -24.76
CA SER A 376 -23.18 -1.07 -23.56
C SER A 376 -24.67 -1.14 -23.90
N TYR A 377 -25.18 -0.19 -24.68
CA TYR A 377 -26.61 -0.15 -25.02
C TYR A 377 -27.04 -1.36 -25.86
N GLU A 378 -26.31 -1.64 -26.92
CA GLU A 378 -26.61 -2.78 -27.81
C GLU A 378 -26.48 -4.12 -27.07
N GLY A 379 -25.39 -4.29 -26.32
CA GLY A 379 -25.16 -5.52 -25.57
C GLY A 379 -26.16 -5.75 -24.45
N LEU A 380 -26.57 -4.70 -23.72
CA LEU A 380 -27.61 -4.81 -22.70
C LEU A 380 -29.00 -5.08 -23.30
N MET A 381 -29.38 -4.41 -24.36
CA MET A 381 -30.66 -4.66 -25.00
C MET A 381 -30.76 -6.08 -25.51
N MET A 382 -29.72 -6.58 -26.18
CA MET A 382 -29.68 -7.97 -26.66
C MET A 382 -29.75 -8.97 -25.48
N TYR A 383 -29.02 -8.67 -24.37
CA TYR A 383 -29.06 -9.53 -23.18
C TYR A 383 -30.45 -9.53 -22.53
N PHE A 384 -31.09 -8.38 -22.40
CA PHE A 384 -32.43 -8.25 -21.80
C PHE A 384 -33.50 -8.95 -22.60
N GLU A 385 -33.44 -8.89 -23.93
CA GLU A 385 -34.36 -9.59 -24.84
C GLU A 385 -34.18 -11.11 -24.77
N THR A 386 -32.94 -11.58 -24.61
CA THR A 386 -32.65 -13.03 -24.51
C THR A 386 -32.84 -13.57 -23.08
N ASN A 387 -32.84 -12.71 -22.04
CA ASN A 387 -32.98 -13.08 -20.64
C ASN A 387 -34.05 -12.24 -19.90
N PRO A 388 -35.31 -12.22 -20.32
CA PRO A 388 -36.37 -11.39 -19.75
C PRO A 388 -36.53 -11.51 -18.22
N PRO A 389 -36.39 -12.72 -17.60
CA PRO A 389 -36.53 -12.86 -16.15
C PRO A 389 -35.44 -12.13 -15.38
N VAL A 390 -34.22 -12.07 -15.93
CA VAL A 390 -33.08 -11.34 -15.32
C VAL A 390 -33.33 -9.84 -15.51
N ALA A 391 -33.66 -9.41 -16.72
CA ALA A 391 -33.96 -8.01 -17.01
C ALA A 391 -35.06 -7.45 -16.10
N LYS A 392 -36.16 -8.23 -15.90
CA LYS A 392 -37.23 -7.85 -14.99
C LYS A 392 -36.71 -7.65 -13.55
N ARG A 393 -35.88 -8.57 -13.04
CA ARG A 393 -35.29 -8.43 -11.68
C ARG A 393 -34.42 -7.16 -11.55
N ILE A 394 -33.65 -6.82 -12.58
CA ILE A 394 -32.84 -5.60 -12.63
C ILE A 394 -33.77 -4.37 -12.62
N VAL A 395 -34.82 -4.36 -13.44
CA VAL A 395 -35.82 -3.26 -13.46
C VAL A 395 -36.52 -3.13 -12.11
N ASP A 396 -36.97 -4.23 -11.51
CA ASP A 396 -37.62 -4.24 -10.20
C ASP A 396 -36.69 -3.67 -9.12
N LYS A 397 -35.37 -3.99 -9.17
CA LYS A 397 -34.36 -3.41 -8.29
C LYS A 397 -34.26 -1.90 -8.46
N ALA A 398 -34.08 -1.41 -9.69
CA ALA A 398 -34.01 0.01 -10.02
C ALA A 398 -35.29 0.77 -9.61
N LEU A 399 -36.48 0.17 -9.81
CA LEU A 399 -37.74 0.78 -9.40
C LEU A 399 -37.86 0.88 -7.86
N ASN A 400 -37.40 -0.16 -7.14
CA ASN A 400 -37.38 -0.14 -5.68
C ASN A 400 -36.39 0.92 -5.17
N ALA A 401 -35.25 1.11 -5.84
CA ALA A 401 -34.31 2.19 -5.54
C ALA A 401 -34.95 3.57 -5.76
N ALA A 402 -35.65 3.77 -6.90
CA ALA A 402 -36.36 5.02 -7.19
C ALA A 402 -37.44 5.34 -6.14
N ARG A 403 -38.22 4.35 -5.71
CA ARG A 403 -39.22 4.50 -4.62
C ARG A 403 -38.54 4.84 -3.28
N ALA A 404 -37.41 4.19 -2.97
CA ALA A 404 -36.62 4.46 -1.75
C ALA A 404 -36.03 5.86 -1.77
N ARG A 405 -35.48 6.30 -2.89
CA ARG A 405 -34.96 7.67 -3.11
C ARG A 405 -36.03 8.73 -2.89
N GLU A 406 -37.23 8.52 -3.45
CA GLU A 406 -38.36 9.43 -3.25
C GLU A 406 -38.80 9.49 -1.78
N ALA A 407 -38.84 8.35 -1.08
CA ALA A 407 -39.13 8.31 0.36
C ALA A 407 -38.06 9.02 1.19
N ALA A 408 -36.78 8.79 0.85
CA ALA A 408 -35.65 9.47 1.50
C ALA A 408 -35.66 10.99 1.24
N ARG A 409 -36.03 11.46 0.04
CA ARG A 409 -36.19 12.86 -0.30
C ARG A 409 -37.24 13.50 0.61
N LYS A 410 -38.41 12.88 0.75
CA LYS A 410 -39.49 13.37 1.65
C LYS A 410 -39.03 13.41 3.11
N ALA A 411 -38.28 12.40 3.56
CA ALA A 411 -37.72 12.39 4.92
C ALA A 411 -36.69 13.52 5.14
N ARG A 412 -35.79 13.77 4.17
CA ARG A 412 -34.83 14.88 4.21
C ARG A 412 -35.51 16.23 4.25
N GLU A 413 -36.54 16.46 3.45
CA GLU A 413 -37.34 17.70 3.47
C GLU A 413 -37.97 17.92 4.84
N THR A 414 -38.44 16.87 5.48
CA THR A 414 -39.03 16.95 6.83
C THR A 414 -37.97 17.32 7.89
N VAL A 415 -36.79 16.69 7.81
CA VAL A 415 -35.63 17.01 8.70
C VAL A 415 -35.15 18.44 8.48
N ARG A 416 -35.09 18.91 7.22
CA ARG A 416 -34.69 20.28 6.86
C ARG A 416 -35.70 21.32 7.38
N LYS A 417 -36.99 21.04 7.23
CA LYS A 417 -38.04 21.92 7.79
C LYS A 417 -37.94 21.99 9.33
N GLY A 418 -37.66 20.86 9.97
CA GLY A 418 -37.41 20.81 11.44
C GLY A 418 -36.13 21.54 11.84
N ALA A 419 -35.07 21.47 11.09
CA ALA A 419 -33.78 22.15 11.32
C ALA A 419 -33.92 23.68 11.06
N LEU A 420 -34.72 24.10 10.09
CA LEU A 420 -34.98 25.50 9.76
C LEU A 420 -35.98 26.18 10.75
N SER A 421 -36.87 25.40 11.36
CA SER A 421 -37.85 25.90 12.32
C SER A 421 -37.41 25.92 13.80
N GLY A 422 -36.24 25.31 14.10
CA GLY A 422 -35.69 25.24 15.45
C GLY A 422 -34.18 25.44 15.59
N GLY A 423 -33.56 25.93 14.61
CA GLY A 423 -32.24 26.46 14.25
C GLY A 423 -31.09 26.26 15.14
N GLY A 424 -30.45 25.39 15.57
CA GLY A 424 -29.16 25.38 16.26
C GLY A 424 -28.28 24.21 15.79
N LEU A 425 -26.98 24.38 15.91
CA LEU A 425 -26.03 23.28 15.91
C LEU A 425 -26.43 22.22 16.94
N PRO A 426 -26.10 20.94 16.74
CA PRO A 426 -26.46 19.89 17.70
C PRO A 426 -26.06 20.30 19.13
N GLY A 427 -26.96 20.21 20.10
CA GLY A 427 -26.68 20.61 21.47
C GLY A 427 -25.50 19.87 22.12
N LYS A 428 -25.14 18.73 21.57
CA LYS A 428 -23.94 17.94 21.96
C LYS A 428 -22.63 18.51 21.41
N LEU A 429 -22.67 19.27 20.30
CA LEU A 429 -21.46 19.81 19.66
C LEU A 429 -20.93 20.99 20.51
N ALA A 430 -19.70 20.87 20.99
CA ALA A 430 -18.95 22.00 21.51
C ALA A 430 -18.14 22.60 20.34
N ASP A 431 -18.73 23.61 19.68
CA ASP A 431 -18.13 24.24 18.50
C ASP A 431 -16.90 25.11 18.83
N CYS A 432 -16.12 25.47 17.83
CA CYS A 432 -15.01 26.41 17.94
C CYS A 432 -15.39 27.81 17.48
N SER A 433 -14.53 28.80 17.79
CA SER A 433 -14.78 30.21 17.47
C SER A 433 -14.41 30.57 16.03
N GLU A 434 -13.43 29.88 15.46
CA GLU A 434 -12.96 30.08 14.08
C GLU A 434 -14.06 29.69 13.07
N ARG A 435 -14.13 30.42 11.98
CA ARG A 435 -15.14 30.22 10.93
C ARG A 435 -14.56 29.72 9.60
N ASP A 436 -13.25 29.87 9.41
CA ASP A 436 -12.58 29.33 8.23
C ASP A 436 -12.44 27.79 8.36
N PRO A 437 -13.13 27.02 7.52
CA PRO A 437 -13.05 25.55 7.59
C PRO A 437 -11.63 25.01 7.45
N ALA A 438 -10.73 25.71 6.75
CA ALA A 438 -9.36 25.29 6.55
C ALA A 438 -8.54 25.32 7.86
N LEU A 439 -8.93 26.18 8.81
CA LEU A 439 -8.28 26.35 10.09
C LEU A 439 -8.94 25.58 11.22
N THR A 440 -10.10 24.93 10.96
CA THR A 440 -10.91 24.30 12.00
C THR A 440 -10.81 22.77 12.00
N GLU A 441 -10.97 22.19 13.19
CA GLU A 441 -10.88 20.76 13.45
C GLU A 441 -12.11 20.28 14.23
N LEU A 442 -12.69 19.16 13.79
CA LEU A 442 -13.76 18.46 14.51
C LEU A 442 -13.24 17.15 15.08
N TYR A 443 -13.21 17.02 16.38
CA TYR A 443 -12.96 15.75 17.06
C TYR A 443 -14.27 15.02 17.31
N ILE A 444 -14.39 13.83 16.76
CA ILE A 444 -15.45 12.89 17.05
C ILE A 444 -14.95 11.96 18.15
N VAL A 445 -15.53 12.05 19.33
CA VAL A 445 -15.02 11.41 20.55
C VAL A 445 -16.01 10.38 21.06
N GLU A 446 -15.50 9.22 21.46
CA GLU A 446 -16.32 8.16 22.05
C GLU A 446 -16.75 8.51 23.46
N GLY A 447 -18.07 8.53 23.67
CA GLY A 447 -18.68 8.70 24.98
C GLY A 447 -18.58 10.10 25.58
N ASP A 448 -19.38 10.32 26.62
CA ASP A 448 -19.44 11.60 27.33
C ASP A 448 -18.22 11.82 28.25
N SER A 449 -17.58 10.76 28.75
CA SER A 449 -16.43 10.87 29.66
C SER A 449 -15.21 11.43 28.93
N ALA A 450 -14.77 10.76 27.87
CA ALA A 450 -13.66 11.25 27.04
C ALA A 450 -14.02 12.57 26.35
N GLY A 451 -15.29 12.73 25.92
CA GLY A 451 -15.83 14.00 25.42
C GLY A 451 -15.71 15.15 26.42
N GLY A 452 -15.92 14.88 27.72
CA GLY A 452 -15.75 15.86 28.82
C GLY A 452 -14.31 16.30 28.98
N SER A 453 -13.36 15.34 29.01
CA SER A 453 -11.93 15.62 29.07
C SER A 453 -11.45 16.38 27.83
N ALA A 454 -11.88 15.99 26.65
CA ALA A 454 -11.56 16.68 25.39
C ALA A 454 -12.11 18.13 25.35
N LYS A 455 -13.37 18.35 25.81
CA LYS A 455 -13.96 19.69 25.91
C LYS A 455 -13.16 20.61 26.83
N GLN A 456 -12.66 20.08 27.93
CA GLN A 456 -11.86 20.86 28.88
C GLN A 456 -10.46 21.15 28.37
N GLY A 457 -9.82 20.14 27.72
CA GLY A 457 -8.44 20.23 27.24
C GLY A 457 -8.25 20.99 25.93
N ARG A 458 -9.28 21.07 25.06
CA ARG A 458 -9.17 21.61 23.70
C ARG A 458 -8.76 23.08 23.59
N ASP A 459 -8.20 23.48 22.49
CA ASP A 459 -8.15 24.89 22.08
C ASP A 459 -9.51 25.30 21.47
N ARG A 460 -10.27 26.13 22.22
CA ARG A 460 -11.60 26.58 21.81
C ARG A 460 -11.62 27.47 20.59
N ARG A 461 -10.48 27.97 20.14
CA ARG A 461 -10.40 28.84 18.98
C ARG A 461 -10.71 28.05 17.71
N PHE A 462 -10.12 26.88 17.53
CA PHE A 462 -10.22 26.12 16.27
C PHE A 462 -10.61 24.65 16.44
N GLN A 463 -10.70 24.11 17.66
CA GLN A 463 -11.06 22.71 17.90
C GLN A 463 -12.50 22.59 18.39
N ALA A 464 -13.32 21.87 17.64
CA ALA A 464 -14.67 21.48 18.01
C ALA A 464 -14.71 20.03 18.51
N ILE A 465 -15.60 19.73 19.47
CA ILE A 465 -15.77 18.38 20.03
C ILE A 465 -17.19 17.90 19.84
N LEU A 466 -17.34 16.73 19.24
CA LEU A 466 -18.61 16.01 19.10
C LEU A 466 -18.54 14.67 19.83
N PRO A 467 -19.09 14.52 21.03
CA PRO A 467 -19.20 13.25 21.69
C PRO A 467 -20.29 12.40 21.02
N LEU A 468 -20.01 11.13 20.78
CA LEU A 468 -20.96 10.15 20.30
C LEU A 468 -21.39 9.24 21.45
N ARG A 469 -22.71 9.02 21.59
CA ARG A 469 -23.27 8.13 22.60
C ARG A 469 -23.55 6.75 22.04
N GLY A 470 -22.64 5.83 22.29
CA GLY A 470 -22.78 4.43 21.89
C GLY A 470 -22.51 4.16 20.40
N LYS A 471 -22.84 2.96 19.99
CA LYS A 471 -22.55 2.45 18.64
C LYS A 471 -23.51 3.05 17.61
N LEU A 472 -22.97 3.50 16.49
CA LEU A 472 -23.74 3.99 15.35
C LEU A 472 -24.50 2.83 14.68
N ILE A 473 -25.53 3.17 13.92
CA ILE A 473 -26.19 2.19 13.05
C ILE A 473 -25.22 1.72 11.97
N ASN A 474 -25.20 0.43 11.70
CA ASN A 474 -24.40 -0.12 10.61
C ASN A 474 -25.03 0.25 9.26
N THR A 475 -24.36 1.16 8.56
CA THR A 475 -24.83 1.70 7.27
C THR A 475 -24.65 0.74 6.09
N GLU A 476 -23.89 -0.33 6.26
CA GLU A 476 -23.78 -1.39 5.25
C GLU A 476 -25.06 -2.24 5.17
N LYS A 477 -25.71 -2.45 6.32
CA LYS A 477 -26.93 -3.28 6.44
C LYS A 477 -28.22 -2.50 6.39
N ALA A 478 -28.17 -1.20 6.64
CA ALA A 478 -29.36 -0.40 6.86
C ALA A 478 -29.70 0.44 5.62
N ARG A 479 -30.97 0.46 5.25
CA ARG A 479 -31.48 1.39 4.22
C ARG A 479 -31.31 2.83 4.68
N LEU A 480 -31.13 3.74 3.71
CA LEU A 480 -30.83 5.15 3.97
C LEU A 480 -31.89 5.85 4.83
N ASP A 481 -33.17 5.49 4.68
CA ASP A 481 -34.24 6.04 5.51
C ASP A 481 -34.06 5.71 7.00
N LYS A 482 -33.65 4.50 7.34
CA LYS A 482 -33.31 4.08 8.71
C LYS A 482 -32.03 4.75 9.22
N VAL A 483 -31.03 4.89 8.35
CA VAL A 483 -29.78 5.58 8.68
C VAL A 483 -30.08 7.03 9.08
N LEU A 484 -30.91 7.73 8.33
CA LEU A 484 -31.33 9.11 8.60
C LEU A 484 -32.26 9.24 9.81
N ALA A 485 -32.93 8.17 10.24
CA ALA A 485 -33.69 8.17 11.48
C ALA A 485 -32.79 8.11 12.73
N ASN A 486 -31.54 7.66 12.61
CA ASN A 486 -30.60 7.57 13.73
C ASN A 486 -30.14 8.97 14.18
N GLU A 487 -30.25 9.27 15.47
CA GLU A 487 -29.94 10.60 16.05
C GLU A 487 -28.45 10.94 15.94
N GLU A 488 -27.55 9.99 16.20
CA GLU A 488 -26.10 10.22 16.16
C GLU A 488 -25.63 10.51 14.72
N ILE A 489 -26.18 9.80 13.73
CA ILE A 489 -25.93 10.05 12.31
C ILE A 489 -26.42 11.44 11.90
N ARG A 490 -27.63 11.85 12.30
CA ARG A 490 -28.15 13.20 12.02
C ARG A 490 -27.28 14.28 12.64
N THR A 491 -26.85 14.04 13.86
CA THR A 491 -25.94 14.94 14.59
C THR A 491 -24.62 15.10 13.85
N LEU A 492 -24.05 14.01 13.37
CA LEU A 492 -22.80 14.01 12.59
C LEU A 492 -22.96 14.76 11.25
N ILE A 493 -24.03 14.48 10.51
CA ILE A 493 -24.33 15.16 9.23
C ILE A 493 -24.46 16.69 9.46
N THR A 494 -25.19 17.08 10.50
CA THR A 494 -25.40 18.50 10.84
C THR A 494 -24.10 19.17 11.28
N ALA A 495 -23.25 18.47 12.05
CA ALA A 495 -21.96 18.99 12.48
C ALA A 495 -21.00 19.19 11.30
N CYS A 496 -20.91 18.22 10.37
CA CYS A 496 -20.06 18.32 9.18
C CYS A 496 -20.56 19.39 8.18
N GLY A 497 -21.89 19.55 8.05
CA GLY A 497 -22.51 20.56 7.18
C GLY A 497 -22.52 20.23 5.69
N THR A 498 -22.01 19.06 5.29
CA THR A 498 -21.80 18.67 3.88
C THR A 498 -23.02 18.07 3.17
N GLY A 499 -24.09 17.71 3.93
CA GLY A 499 -25.10 16.80 3.38
C GLY A 499 -24.56 15.37 3.22
N ILE A 500 -25.31 14.49 2.56
CA ILE A 500 -24.93 13.07 2.35
C ILE A 500 -25.41 12.51 1.02
N GLY A 501 -24.74 11.47 0.54
CA GLY A 501 -25.11 10.69 -0.64
C GLY A 501 -24.97 11.46 -1.95
N GLU A 502 -25.16 10.77 -3.06
CA GLU A 502 -25.18 11.38 -4.39
C GLU A 502 -26.50 12.14 -4.61
N GLY A 503 -26.48 13.25 -5.33
CA GLY A 503 -27.68 14.03 -5.70
C GLY A 503 -27.48 15.54 -5.69
N ASP A 504 -28.54 16.26 -6.11
CA ASP A 504 -28.52 17.71 -6.19
C ASP A 504 -28.40 18.35 -4.79
N GLU A 505 -27.50 19.32 -4.65
CA GLU A 505 -27.23 20.08 -3.43
C GLU A 505 -28.48 20.76 -2.86
N SER A 506 -29.44 21.17 -3.76
CA SER A 506 -30.69 21.81 -3.36
C SER A 506 -31.58 20.89 -2.54
N VAL A 507 -31.41 19.57 -2.63
CA VAL A 507 -32.17 18.52 -1.93
C VAL A 507 -31.39 17.86 -0.78
N GLY A 508 -30.18 18.37 -0.44
CA GLY A 508 -29.35 17.86 0.66
C GLY A 508 -28.33 16.79 0.23
N GLY A 509 -28.00 16.72 -1.05
CA GLY A 509 -26.88 15.93 -1.58
C GLY A 509 -25.55 16.37 -1.00
N PHE A 510 -24.56 15.47 -1.05
CA PHE A 510 -23.24 15.72 -0.50
C PHE A 510 -22.50 16.81 -1.29
N ASN A 511 -22.00 17.80 -0.59
CA ASN A 511 -21.08 18.80 -1.13
C ASN A 511 -19.92 19.05 -0.16
N ALA A 512 -18.74 18.59 -0.54
CA ALA A 512 -17.54 18.75 0.26
C ALA A 512 -17.10 20.22 0.43
N ALA A 513 -17.48 21.13 -0.49
CA ALA A 513 -17.18 22.56 -0.36
C ALA A 513 -17.94 23.24 0.81
N LYS A 514 -19.01 22.61 1.30
CA LYS A 514 -19.77 23.07 2.46
C LYS A 514 -19.26 22.50 3.79
N ALA A 515 -18.17 21.73 3.76
CA ALA A 515 -17.57 21.18 4.97
C ALA A 515 -17.23 22.28 5.96
N ARG A 516 -17.71 22.17 7.19
CA ARG A 516 -17.42 23.14 8.25
C ARG A 516 -16.04 22.98 8.85
N TYR A 517 -15.42 21.82 8.63
CA TYR A 517 -14.11 21.46 9.15
C TYR A 517 -13.33 20.73 8.08
N HIS A 518 -12.10 21.17 7.80
CA HIS A 518 -11.19 20.48 6.87
C HIS A 518 -10.33 19.43 7.58
N LYS A 519 -10.45 19.30 8.90
CA LYS A 519 -9.90 18.16 9.64
C LYS A 519 -11.00 17.58 10.53
N ILE A 520 -11.43 16.38 10.20
CA ILE A 520 -12.38 15.59 10.99
C ILE A 520 -11.59 14.43 11.58
N ILE A 521 -11.41 14.43 12.88
CA ILE A 521 -10.49 13.55 13.60
C ILE A 521 -11.33 12.59 14.44
N ILE A 522 -11.22 11.30 14.11
CA ILE A 522 -11.85 10.22 14.86
C ILE A 522 -10.95 9.89 16.04
N MET A 523 -11.46 10.02 17.25
CA MET A 523 -10.73 9.79 18.49
C MET A 523 -11.52 8.82 19.38
N THR A 524 -11.21 7.53 19.26
CA THR A 524 -11.83 6.42 19.99
C THR A 524 -10.82 5.76 20.91
N ASP A 525 -11.30 5.04 21.91
CA ASP A 525 -10.47 4.25 22.79
C ASP A 525 -9.71 3.15 22.04
N ALA A 526 -8.58 2.70 22.59
CA ALA A 526 -7.74 1.65 22.00
C ALA A 526 -8.24 0.24 22.31
N ASP A 527 -9.52 0.09 22.59
CA ASP A 527 -10.18 -1.18 22.90
C ASP A 527 -11.06 -1.71 21.75
N VAL A 528 -11.73 -2.82 21.98
CA VAL A 528 -12.59 -3.50 20.99
C VAL A 528 -13.78 -2.63 20.59
N ASP A 529 -14.42 -1.95 21.56
CA ASP A 529 -15.59 -1.11 21.32
C ASP A 529 -15.21 0.15 20.54
N GLY A 530 -14.10 0.81 20.90
CA GLY A 530 -13.58 1.96 20.15
C GLY A 530 -13.19 1.61 18.73
N SER A 531 -12.60 0.43 18.51
CA SER A 531 -12.28 -0.08 17.16
C SER A 531 -13.56 -0.33 16.35
N HIS A 532 -14.62 -0.82 16.96
CA HIS A 532 -15.92 -1.03 16.32
C HIS A 532 -16.60 0.31 15.96
N ILE A 533 -16.60 1.29 16.87
CA ILE A 533 -17.14 2.62 16.61
C ILE A 533 -16.39 3.30 15.46
N ARG A 534 -15.07 3.21 15.45
CA ARG A 534 -14.23 3.72 14.36
C ARG A 534 -14.60 3.07 13.03
N THR A 535 -14.79 1.75 13.02
CA THR A 535 -15.20 1.03 11.80
C THR A 535 -16.59 1.46 11.31
N LEU A 536 -17.56 1.63 12.22
CA LEU A 536 -18.90 2.11 11.87
C LEU A 536 -18.87 3.54 11.30
N LEU A 537 -18.07 4.43 11.89
CA LEU A 537 -17.86 5.80 11.40
C LEU A 537 -17.24 5.80 10.01
N LEU A 538 -16.16 5.04 9.81
CA LEU A 538 -15.49 4.93 8.52
C LEU A 538 -16.42 4.34 7.45
N THR A 539 -17.22 3.33 7.81
CA THR A 539 -18.24 2.76 6.90
C THR A 539 -19.26 3.82 6.48
N PHE A 540 -19.79 4.60 7.43
CA PHE A 540 -20.73 5.67 7.12
C PHE A 540 -20.09 6.76 6.23
N ILE A 541 -18.88 7.23 6.58
CA ILE A 541 -18.17 8.26 5.81
C ILE A 541 -17.85 7.74 4.40
N TYR A 542 -17.36 6.52 4.30
CA TYR A 542 -17.03 5.90 3.00
C TYR A 542 -18.28 5.77 2.11
N ARG A 543 -19.42 5.34 2.67
CA ARG A 543 -20.65 5.11 1.91
C ARG A 543 -21.42 6.40 1.57
N GLN A 544 -21.39 7.41 2.45
CA GLN A 544 -22.29 8.57 2.35
C GLN A 544 -21.56 9.91 2.19
N MET A 545 -20.25 9.98 2.47
CA MET A 545 -19.46 11.20 2.47
C MET A 545 -18.04 10.96 1.89
N LYS A 546 -17.93 10.08 0.89
CA LYS A 546 -16.64 9.64 0.31
C LYS A 546 -15.72 10.79 -0.08
N GLY A 547 -16.27 11.88 -0.62
CA GLY A 547 -15.49 13.06 -0.99
C GLY A 547 -14.76 13.76 0.17
N LEU A 548 -15.11 13.50 1.44
CA LEU A 548 -14.30 13.97 2.58
C LEU A 548 -12.98 13.19 2.68
N ILE A 549 -12.99 11.89 2.38
CA ILE A 549 -11.78 11.08 2.37
C ILE A 549 -10.90 11.46 1.16
N GLU A 550 -11.52 11.59 -0.02
CA GLU A 550 -10.83 11.95 -1.26
C GLU A 550 -10.12 13.32 -1.17
N ARG A 551 -10.70 14.27 -0.42
CA ARG A 551 -10.07 15.57 -0.13
C ARG A 551 -9.07 15.51 1.02
N GLY A 552 -8.93 14.37 1.69
CA GLY A 552 -8.01 14.18 2.79
C GLY A 552 -8.41 14.91 4.08
N TYR A 553 -9.73 15.02 4.36
CA TYR A 553 -10.24 15.70 5.55
C TYR A 553 -10.44 14.74 6.73
N ILE A 554 -10.32 13.43 6.55
CA ILE A 554 -10.55 12.41 7.58
C ILE A 554 -9.22 11.95 8.18
N TYR A 555 -9.16 11.97 9.52
CA TYR A 555 -8.01 11.57 10.29
C TYR A 555 -8.41 10.67 11.46
N ILE A 556 -7.47 9.82 11.90
CA ILE A 556 -7.58 9.03 13.12
C ILE A 556 -6.52 9.51 14.09
N ALA A 557 -6.92 9.89 15.28
CA ALA A 557 -5.99 10.26 16.34
C ALA A 557 -5.17 9.05 16.78
N GLN A 558 -3.89 9.28 17.04
CA GLN A 558 -2.93 8.27 17.50
C GLN A 558 -2.45 8.65 18.91
N PRO A 559 -3.22 8.34 19.97
CA PRO A 559 -2.77 8.58 21.32
C PRO A 559 -1.53 7.70 21.63
N PRO A 560 -0.65 8.12 22.55
CA PRO A 560 0.50 7.30 22.93
C PRO A 560 0.05 6.02 23.63
N LEU A 561 0.74 4.92 23.35
CA LEU A 561 0.45 3.63 23.98
C LEU A 561 0.99 3.52 25.41
N TYR A 562 2.08 4.22 25.70
CA TYR A 562 2.72 4.13 26.98
C TYR A 562 3.07 5.49 27.56
N LYS A 563 3.04 5.59 28.90
CA LYS A 563 3.72 6.61 29.69
C LYS A 563 4.81 5.92 30.50
N ILE A 564 6.04 6.35 30.32
CA ILE A 564 7.17 5.87 31.08
C ILE A 564 7.62 6.92 32.09
N LYS A 565 8.03 6.47 33.27
CA LYS A 565 8.54 7.33 34.31
C LYS A 565 9.75 6.68 34.98
N ARG A 566 10.88 7.40 34.99
CA ARG A 566 12.07 7.02 35.71
C ARG A 566 12.58 8.23 36.51
N LYS A 567 12.57 8.13 37.84
CA LYS A 567 12.93 9.24 38.75
C LYS A 567 12.06 10.51 38.45
N LYS A 568 12.69 11.58 37.94
CA LYS A 568 12.02 12.85 37.55
C LYS A 568 11.68 12.94 36.08
N ARG A 569 12.09 11.98 35.23
CA ARG A 569 11.82 11.99 33.79
C ARG A 569 10.52 11.26 33.55
N GLU A 570 9.57 11.96 32.94
CA GLU A 570 8.31 11.40 32.40
C GLU A 570 8.28 11.62 30.91
N GLN A 571 7.86 10.60 30.15
CA GLN A 571 7.79 10.66 28.69
C GLN A 571 6.63 9.80 28.19
N TYR A 572 5.97 10.25 27.12
CA TYR A 572 4.99 9.46 26.39
C TYR A 572 5.69 8.72 25.26
N VAL A 573 5.23 7.51 24.97
CA VAL A 573 5.80 6.60 23.98
C VAL A 573 4.69 6.05 23.12
N ASP A 574 4.87 6.17 21.80
CA ASP A 574 3.79 5.93 20.84
C ASP A 574 3.65 4.46 20.45
N ASN A 575 4.77 3.72 20.42
CA ASN A 575 4.80 2.34 19.98
C ASN A 575 5.90 1.52 20.64
N ASP A 576 5.89 0.21 20.44
CA ASP A 576 6.86 -0.71 21.01
C ASP A 576 8.28 -0.48 20.51
N GLU A 577 8.47 -0.02 19.27
CA GLU A 577 9.80 0.27 18.70
C GLU A 577 10.47 1.45 19.42
N GLN A 578 9.70 2.50 19.66
CA GLN A 578 10.18 3.64 20.44
C GLN A 578 10.48 3.25 21.89
N LEU A 579 9.61 2.41 22.50
CA LEU A 579 9.86 1.88 23.84
C LEU A 579 11.16 1.09 23.87
N ASN A 580 11.39 0.21 22.90
CA ASN A 580 12.60 -0.58 22.80
C ASN A 580 13.86 0.30 22.68
N ARG A 581 13.82 1.35 21.86
CA ARG A 581 14.91 2.31 21.72
C ARG A 581 15.24 2.99 23.06
N ILE A 582 14.21 3.46 23.77
CA ILE A 582 14.38 4.09 25.07
C ILE A 582 14.94 3.10 26.10
N LEU A 583 14.50 1.83 26.06
CA LEU A 583 15.03 0.79 26.95
C LEU A 583 16.53 0.53 26.69
N LEU A 584 16.96 0.55 25.43
CA LEU A 584 18.37 0.39 25.09
C LEU A 584 19.19 1.60 25.54
N GLU A 585 18.71 2.83 25.28
CA GLU A 585 19.35 4.08 25.74
C GLU A 585 19.50 4.11 27.25
N LEU A 586 18.41 3.83 27.99
CA LEU A 586 18.47 3.82 29.46
C LEU A 586 19.28 2.66 30.02
N GLY A 587 19.34 1.55 29.29
CA GLY A 587 20.09 0.37 29.72
C GLY A 587 21.58 0.45 29.49
N SER A 588 22.06 1.34 28.60
CA SER A 588 23.45 1.63 28.38
C SER A 588 23.99 2.70 29.32
N GLU A 589 23.11 3.44 30.06
CA GLU A 589 23.56 4.38 31.10
C GLU A 589 24.30 3.64 32.22
N ASP A 590 25.46 4.16 32.65
CA ASP A 590 26.26 3.64 33.78
C ASP A 590 26.69 2.15 33.66
N VAL A 591 26.84 1.67 32.42
CA VAL A 591 27.26 0.29 32.12
C VAL A 591 28.70 0.27 31.66
N VAL A 592 29.46 -0.70 32.17
CA VAL A 592 30.79 -1.04 31.69
C VAL A 592 30.75 -2.40 31.01
N LEU A 593 31.03 -2.43 29.71
CA LEU A 593 31.18 -3.66 28.94
C LEU A 593 32.66 -4.05 28.92
N THR A 594 32.98 -5.25 29.35
CA THR A 594 34.36 -5.79 29.38
C THR A 594 34.44 -7.05 28.56
N ARG A 595 35.39 -7.15 27.66
CA ARG A 595 35.76 -8.39 26.97
C ARG A 595 36.69 -9.20 27.85
N LEU A 596 36.34 -10.40 28.22
CA LEU A 596 37.06 -11.21 29.23
C LEU A 596 38.42 -11.74 28.76
N LYS A 597 38.60 -12.01 27.47
CA LYS A 597 39.81 -12.55 26.88
C LYS A 597 41.07 -11.73 27.18
N ASP A 598 40.94 -10.41 27.17
CA ASP A 598 42.08 -9.47 27.34
C ASP A 598 41.76 -8.34 28.33
N ALA A 599 40.65 -8.48 29.06
CA ALA A 599 40.15 -7.50 30.01
C ALA A 599 39.93 -6.10 29.40
N HIS A 600 39.63 -6.06 28.08
CA HIS A 600 39.39 -4.81 27.36
C HIS A 600 38.06 -4.18 27.77
N ILE A 601 38.11 -2.93 28.21
CA ILE A 601 36.93 -2.14 28.59
C ILE A 601 36.54 -1.23 27.42
N PHE A 602 35.28 -1.34 26.97
CA PHE A 602 34.77 -0.49 25.90
C PHE A 602 34.38 0.89 26.43
N ALA A 603 34.73 1.93 25.67
CA ALA A 603 34.30 3.30 25.98
C ALA A 603 32.78 3.46 25.81
N PRO A 604 32.09 4.36 26.55
CA PRO A 604 30.64 4.54 26.43
C PRO A 604 30.13 4.75 24.98
N ALA A 605 30.81 5.60 24.21
CA ALA A 605 30.46 5.82 22.81
C ALA A 605 30.63 4.57 21.90
N GLN A 606 31.48 3.62 22.29
CA GLN A 606 31.62 2.34 21.60
C GLN A 606 30.45 1.42 22.00
N ILE A 607 30.06 1.42 23.28
CA ILE A 607 28.91 0.63 23.77
C ILE A 607 27.64 1.02 23.03
N ASP A 608 27.34 2.33 22.88
CA ASP A 608 26.18 2.82 22.18
C ASP A 608 26.14 2.33 20.72
N LYS A 609 27.27 2.42 20.01
CA LYS A 609 27.40 1.91 18.64
C LYS A 609 27.23 0.39 18.53
N ILE A 610 27.82 -0.35 19.50
CA ILE A 610 27.68 -1.80 19.58
C ILE A 610 26.23 -2.19 19.75
N VAL A 611 25.52 -1.57 20.69
CA VAL A 611 24.12 -1.87 21.01
C VAL A 611 23.22 -1.52 19.83
N GLU A 612 23.43 -0.36 19.20
CA GLU A 612 22.66 0.07 18.02
C GLU A 612 22.83 -0.92 16.86
N ASN A 613 24.06 -1.25 16.51
CA ASN A 613 24.36 -2.16 15.40
C ASN A 613 23.91 -3.61 15.69
N LEU A 614 24.08 -4.10 16.92
CA LEU A 614 23.61 -5.42 17.31
C LEU A 614 22.06 -5.50 17.31
N ALA A 615 21.37 -4.44 17.74
CA ALA A 615 19.92 -4.38 17.71
C ALA A 615 19.38 -4.34 16.25
N ALA A 616 20.07 -3.63 15.36
CA ALA A 616 19.77 -3.63 13.94
C ALA A 616 20.02 -5.03 13.31
N LEU A 617 21.11 -5.67 13.69
CA LEU A 617 21.46 -7.02 13.27
C LEU A 617 20.41 -8.06 13.74
N GLU A 618 19.96 -7.96 14.98
CA GLU A 618 18.86 -8.80 15.53
C GLU A 618 17.58 -8.62 14.73
N LYS A 619 17.21 -7.39 14.38
CA LYS A 619 16.03 -7.07 13.57
C LYS A 619 16.11 -7.68 12.16
N LEU A 620 17.24 -7.55 11.48
CA LEU A 620 17.45 -8.15 10.15
C LEU A 620 17.55 -9.68 10.23
N GLY A 621 18.07 -10.21 11.33
CA GLY A 621 18.17 -11.66 11.55
C GLY A 621 16.83 -12.40 11.52
N ALA A 622 15.72 -11.72 11.76
CA ALA A 622 14.40 -12.30 11.62
C ALA A 622 14.14 -12.84 10.18
N GLY A 623 14.78 -12.26 9.16
CA GLY A 623 14.75 -12.75 7.79
C GLY A 623 15.34 -14.15 7.65
N VAL A 624 16.47 -14.40 8.29
CA VAL A 624 17.16 -15.70 8.27
C VAL A 624 16.33 -16.78 8.99
N THR A 625 15.75 -16.42 10.15
CA THR A 625 14.88 -17.34 10.91
C THR A 625 13.67 -17.82 10.09
N ARG A 626 13.19 -17.01 9.14
CA ARG A 626 12.11 -17.35 8.21
C ARG A 626 12.42 -18.61 7.39
N TYR A 627 13.67 -18.79 7.02
CA TYR A 627 14.13 -19.96 6.28
C TYR A 627 14.44 -21.15 7.17
N GLY A 628 14.14 -21.07 8.48
CA GLY A 628 14.33 -22.11 9.47
C GLY A 628 15.75 -22.17 10.06
N ALA A 629 16.64 -21.28 9.63
CA ALA A 629 18.00 -21.23 10.13
C ALA A 629 18.14 -20.35 11.38
N GLU A 630 19.02 -20.73 12.31
CA GLU A 630 19.35 -19.90 13.46
C GLU A 630 20.24 -18.73 13.05
N VAL A 631 19.88 -17.52 13.52
CA VAL A 631 20.61 -16.29 13.21
C VAL A 631 22.08 -16.37 13.64
N SER A 632 22.35 -16.85 14.84
CA SER A 632 23.71 -17.04 15.35
C SER A 632 24.55 -17.97 14.48
N ALA A 633 23.98 -19.08 14.03
CA ALA A 633 24.64 -20.04 13.15
C ALA A 633 24.93 -19.44 11.75
N TYR A 634 24.03 -18.61 11.24
CA TYR A 634 24.24 -17.86 10.00
C TYR A 634 25.35 -16.82 10.14
N LEU A 635 25.31 -16.01 11.20
CA LEU A 635 26.34 -15.01 11.48
C LEU A 635 27.73 -15.62 11.66
N ASP A 636 27.82 -16.83 12.18
CA ASP A 636 29.08 -17.56 12.32
C ASP A 636 29.73 -17.95 10.96
N GLN A 637 28.98 -17.86 9.85
CA GLN A 637 29.49 -18.14 8.50
C GLN A 637 30.13 -16.92 7.82
N HIS A 638 30.21 -15.76 8.48
CA HIS A 638 30.83 -14.58 7.89
C HIS A 638 32.31 -14.82 7.56
N ASP A 639 32.78 -14.16 6.52
CA ASP A 639 34.18 -14.20 6.15
C ASP A 639 35.02 -13.43 7.20
N PRO A 640 36.03 -14.00 7.80
CA PRO A 640 36.82 -13.36 8.87
C PRO A 640 37.50 -12.07 8.45
N THR A 641 37.80 -11.89 7.16
CA THR A 641 38.56 -10.73 6.66
C THR A 641 37.64 -9.63 6.12
N THR A 642 36.64 -10.03 5.33
CA THR A 642 35.75 -9.08 4.65
C THR A 642 34.46 -8.87 5.41
N HIS A 643 34.15 -9.70 6.41
CA HIS A 643 32.88 -9.76 7.15
C HIS A 643 31.64 -9.99 6.26
N ALA A 644 31.87 -10.47 5.04
CA ALA A 644 30.79 -10.80 4.12
C ALA A 644 30.06 -12.06 4.60
N LEU A 645 28.73 -12.01 4.59
CA LEU A 645 27.85 -13.12 4.91
C LEU A 645 27.45 -13.90 3.66
N PRO A 646 27.12 -15.19 3.79
CA PRO A 646 26.55 -15.96 2.69
C PRO A 646 25.29 -15.32 2.11
N ARG A 647 25.21 -15.30 0.78
CA ARG A 647 24.06 -14.72 0.06
C ARG A 647 22.88 -15.66 -0.08
N TYR A 648 23.12 -16.99 -0.01
CA TYR A 648 22.06 -17.98 -0.18
C TYR A 648 22.03 -18.96 0.98
N VAL A 649 20.83 -19.49 1.25
CA VAL A 649 20.62 -20.61 2.17
C VAL A 649 19.86 -21.73 1.45
N ALA A 650 20.40 -22.92 1.52
CA ALA A 650 19.74 -24.14 1.09
C ALA A 650 19.19 -24.86 2.32
N ARG A 651 17.88 -25.02 2.39
CA ARG A 651 17.18 -25.80 3.40
C ARG A 651 16.96 -27.20 2.85
N ILE A 652 17.53 -28.17 3.50
CA ILE A 652 17.52 -29.58 3.08
C ILE A 652 16.69 -30.37 4.07
N ARG A 653 15.64 -31.02 3.59
CA ARG A 653 14.79 -31.92 4.39
C ARG A 653 14.93 -33.36 3.90
N GLU A 654 15.38 -34.24 4.78
CA GLU A 654 15.47 -35.68 4.56
C GLU A 654 14.60 -36.40 5.62
N GLY A 655 13.37 -36.77 5.27
CA GLY A 655 12.41 -37.30 6.22
C GLY A 655 12.10 -36.28 7.32
N ASN A 656 12.41 -36.61 8.60
CA ASN A 656 12.21 -35.72 9.74
C ASN A 656 13.46 -34.91 10.11
N LYS A 657 14.58 -35.07 9.37
CA LYS A 657 15.78 -34.29 9.59
C LYS A 657 15.78 -33.06 8.68
N GLU A 658 16.11 -31.94 9.27
CA GLU A 658 16.29 -30.68 8.56
C GLU A 658 17.70 -30.14 8.81
N SER A 659 18.35 -29.69 7.75
CA SER A 659 19.67 -29.09 7.79
C SER A 659 19.75 -27.89 6.83
N HIS A 660 20.65 -26.97 7.12
CA HIS A 660 20.87 -25.76 6.34
C HIS A 660 22.32 -25.74 5.83
N GLU A 661 22.50 -25.40 4.56
CA GLU A 661 23.82 -25.13 3.96
C GLU A 661 23.82 -23.69 3.48
N PHE A 662 24.80 -22.90 3.93
CA PHE A 662 24.93 -21.49 3.56
C PHE A 662 25.93 -21.37 2.40
N LEU A 663 25.49 -20.70 1.31
CA LEU A 663 26.26 -20.56 0.10
C LEU A 663 26.68 -19.10 -0.05
N ARG A 664 27.98 -18.86 -0.25
CA ARG A 664 28.58 -17.53 -0.19
C ARG A 664 28.12 -16.63 -1.33
N ASP A 665 28.08 -17.16 -2.55
CA ASP A 665 27.87 -16.40 -3.76
C ASP A 665 27.18 -17.25 -4.85
N GLU A 666 26.98 -16.68 -6.02
CA GLU A 666 26.35 -17.33 -7.16
C GLU A 666 27.17 -18.55 -7.67
N HIS A 667 28.49 -18.52 -7.53
CA HIS A 667 29.33 -19.67 -7.93
C HIS A 667 29.07 -20.86 -7.01
N ALA A 668 29.06 -20.63 -5.68
CA ALA A 668 28.74 -21.67 -4.69
C ALA A 668 27.30 -22.18 -4.86
N ARG A 669 26.35 -21.31 -5.23
CA ARG A 669 24.97 -21.68 -5.59
C ARG A 669 24.96 -22.62 -6.79
N THR A 670 25.67 -22.26 -7.86
CA THR A 670 25.72 -23.05 -9.09
C THR A 670 26.36 -24.44 -8.86
N GLU A 671 27.41 -24.52 -8.06
CA GLU A 671 28.02 -25.79 -7.65
C GLU A 671 27.06 -26.64 -6.81
N PHE A 672 26.32 -26.01 -5.86
CA PHE A 672 25.34 -26.69 -5.06
C PHE A 672 24.21 -27.28 -5.92
N VAL A 673 23.65 -26.46 -6.84
CA VAL A 673 22.61 -26.86 -7.79
C VAL A 673 23.09 -28.06 -8.65
N ALA A 674 24.32 -28.02 -9.14
CA ALA A 674 24.91 -29.10 -9.92
C ALA A 674 25.10 -30.37 -9.06
N ARG A 675 25.58 -30.23 -7.82
CA ARG A 675 25.81 -31.35 -6.87
C ARG A 675 24.51 -32.09 -6.55
N HIS A 676 23.40 -31.37 -6.44
CA HIS A 676 22.10 -31.92 -6.06
C HIS A 676 21.16 -32.19 -7.24
N ASN A 677 21.62 -32.01 -8.49
CA ASN A 677 20.80 -32.18 -9.70
C ASN A 677 19.50 -31.35 -9.72
N LEU A 678 19.58 -30.15 -9.17
CA LEU A 678 18.46 -29.22 -9.07
C LEU A 678 18.36 -28.32 -10.31
N ASN A 679 17.20 -27.63 -10.48
CA ASN A 679 17.12 -26.52 -11.43
C ASN A 679 17.76 -25.27 -10.82
N ALA A 680 18.20 -24.35 -11.67
CA ALA A 680 18.82 -23.10 -11.20
C ALA A 680 17.84 -22.13 -10.51
N ASP A 681 16.56 -22.48 -10.47
CA ASP A 681 15.50 -21.61 -9.90
C ASP A 681 15.53 -21.62 -8.37
N LEU A 682 15.23 -20.45 -7.79
CA LEU A 682 14.98 -20.32 -6.35
C LEU A 682 13.61 -20.96 -6.01
N GLY A 683 13.51 -21.62 -4.87
CA GLY A 683 12.30 -22.23 -4.39
C GLY A 683 12.42 -23.70 -4.03
N GLU A 684 11.29 -24.34 -3.74
CA GLU A 684 11.23 -25.75 -3.31
C GLU A 684 11.41 -26.69 -4.52
N GLN A 685 12.38 -27.59 -4.44
CA GLN A 685 12.70 -28.55 -5.48
C GLN A 685 12.84 -29.94 -4.88
N THR A 686 12.50 -30.96 -5.66
CA THR A 686 12.65 -32.36 -5.27
C THR A 686 13.81 -32.98 -6.05
N GLU A 687 14.76 -33.63 -5.37
CA GLU A 687 15.76 -34.40 -6.09
C GLU A 687 15.08 -35.48 -6.95
N THR A 688 15.33 -35.45 -8.25
CA THR A 688 14.85 -36.49 -9.16
C THR A 688 15.69 -37.76 -8.91
N PRO A 689 15.10 -38.86 -8.48
CA PRO A 689 15.89 -40.09 -8.34
C PRO A 689 16.45 -40.51 -9.70
N PRO A 690 17.66 -41.03 -9.75
CA PRO A 690 18.21 -41.60 -10.98
C PRO A 690 17.27 -42.73 -11.46
N ALA A 691 16.94 -42.68 -12.75
CA ALA A 691 16.04 -43.62 -13.37
C ALA A 691 16.55 -45.07 -13.19
N LYS A 692 15.66 -45.96 -12.67
CA LYS A 692 15.76 -47.42 -12.55
C LYS A 692 16.47 -47.98 -11.32
N THR A 693 15.71 -48.38 -10.36
CA THR A 693 15.69 -49.80 -9.92
C THR A 693 14.44 -50.08 -9.07
N ASP A 694 13.98 -51.31 -9.17
CA ASP A 694 12.78 -51.94 -8.65
C ASP A 694 12.31 -51.58 -7.21
N THR A 695 11.01 -51.39 -7.14
CA THR A 695 9.99 -51.71 -6.10
C THR A 695 10.43 -52.14 -4.70
N ARG A 696 9.80 -51.45 -3.71
CA ARG A 696 9.50 -51.84 -2.34
C ARG A 696 10.36 -51.23 -1.23
N ALA A 697 10.43 -49.89 -1.17
CA ALA A 697 10.45 -49.11 0.07
C ALA A 697 10.16 -47.64 -0.28
N PRO A 698 9.41 -46.83 0.50
CA PRO A 698 9.35 -45.39 0.20
C PRO A 698 10.73 -44.81 0.45
N VAL A 699 11.43 -44.48 -0.66
CA VAL A 699 12.68 -43.71 -0.59
C VAL A 699 12.33 -42.38 0.04
N PRO A 700 13.00 -41.94 1.13
CA PRO A 700 12.75 -40.62 1.68
C PRO A 700 13.10 -39.58 0.61
N THR A 701 12.10 -38.93 0.09
CA THR A 701 12.28 -37.85 -0.87
C THR A 701 13.01 -36.71 -0.17
N LYS A 702 14.25 -36.50 -0.59
CA LYS A 702 15.02 -35.33 -0.16
C LYS A 702 14.44 -34.09 -0.85
N ARG A 703 13.95 -33.15 -0.07
CA ARG A 703 13.46 -31.84 -0.56
C ARG A 703 14.50 -30.78 -0.25
N VAL A 704 14.83 -29.99 -1.24
CA VAL A 704 15.76 -28.87 -1.11
C VAL A 704 15.02 -27.59 -1.47
N THR A 705 15.09 -26.58 -0.60
CA THR A 705 14.55 -25.26 -0.88
C THR A 705 15.71 -24.28 -0.86
N LEU A 706 15.90 -23.56 -1.95
CA LEU A 706 16.98 -22.59 -2.09
C LEU A 706 16.41 -21.17 -1.98
N HIS A 707 16.98 -20.37 -1.09
CA HIS A 707 16.57 -18.99 -0.86
C HIS A 707 17.77 -18.04 -0.94
N GLU A 708 17.53 -16.84 -1.45
CA GLU A 708 18.48 -15.74 -1.36
C GLU A 708 18.22 -14.97 -0.07
N ILE A 709 19.29 -14.63 0.64
CA ILE A 709 19.26 -13.82 1.87
C ILE A 709 19.61 -12.39 1.46
N TYR A 710 18.58 -11.60 1.13
CA TYR A 710 18.74 -10.21 0.68
C TYR A 710 19.34 -9.32 1.74
N GLU A 711 19.11 -9.64 3.03
CA GLU A 711 19.67 -8.94 4.18
C GLU A 711 21.18 -9.09 4.31
N SER A 712 21.79 -10.07 3.64
CA SER A 712 23.20 -10.42 3.77
C SER A 712 24.14 -9.22 3.61
N THR A 713 23.84 -8.35 2.65
CA THR A 713 24.64 -7.16 2.33
C THR A 713 24.59 -6.14 3.49
N GLU A 714 23.39 -5.81 4.01
CA GLU A 714 23.24 -4.88 5.11
C GLU A 714 23.76 -5.47 6.41
N MET A 715 23.50 -6.74 6.68
CA MET A 715 24.05 -7.43 7.84
C MET A 715 25.60 -7.47 7.79
N SER A 716 26.18 -7.64 6.61
CA SER A 716 27.64 -7.58 6.43
C SER A 716 28.23 -6.19 6.73
N LYS A 717 27.52 -5.11 6.35
CA LYS A 717 27.91 -3.74 6.72
C LYS A 717 27.85 -3.54 8.24
N LEU A 718 26.78 -4.03 8.89
CA LEU A 718 26.65 -3.96 10.36
C LEU A 718 27.75 -4.77 11.06
N LEU A 719 28.11 -5.95 10.55
CA LEU A 719 29.22 -6.73 11.10
C LEU A 719 30.56 -5.98 11.03
N ARG A 720 30.85 -5.30 9.91
CA ARG A 720 32.03 -4.43 9.81
C ARG A 720 31.98 -3.30 10.83
N ALA A 721 30.84 -2.61 10.92
CA ALA A 721 30.67 -1.53 11.87
C ALA A 721 30.82 -2.00 13.33
N ILE A 722 30.39 -3.23 13.65
CA ILE A 722 30.60 -3.83 14.97
C ILE A 722 32.06 -4.19 15.16
N ALA A 723 32.74 -4.78 14.19
CA ALA A 723 34.16 -5.11 14.22
C ALA A 723 35.04 -3.86 14.45
N ASP A 724 34.70 -2.75 13.76
CA ASP A 724 35.39 -1.46 13.91
C ASP A 724 35.29 -0.89 15.32
N THR A 725 34.31 -1.28 16.13
CA THR A 725 34.21 -0.92 17.55
C THR A 725 35.18 -1.73 18.42
N GLY A 726 35.79 -2.77 17.88
CA GLY A 726 36.66 -3.69 18.62
C GLY A 726 35.92 -4.85 19.29
N LEU A 727 34.60 -5.00 19.08
CA LEU A 727 33.88 -6.18 19.58
C LEU A 727 34.33 -7.43 18.79
N GLU A 728 34.57 -8.53 19.50
CA GLU A 728 34.95 -9.78 18.85
C GLU A 728 33.71 -10.44 18.21
N ILE A 729 33.72 -10.49 16.88
CA ILE A 729 32.60 -11.05 16.09
C ILE A 729 32.92 -12.43 15.50
N SER A 730 34.04 -13.06 15.92
CA SER A 730 34.46 -14.37 15.39
C SER A 730 33.40 -15.46 15.56
N ARG A 731 32.51 -15.31 16.53
CA ARG A 731 31.43 -16.25 16.81
C ARG A 731 30.25 -15.57 17.47
N PHE A 732 29.05 -15.78 16.93
CA PHE A 732 27.78 -15.30 17.48
C PHE A 732 27.02 -16.38 18.25
N SER A 733 27.27 -17.64 17.97
CA SER A 733 26.73 -18.76 18.77
C SER A 733 27.29 -18.75 20.18
N PRO A 734 26.48 -19.02 21.21
CA PRO A 734 26.93 -19.05 22.60
C PRO A 734 28.14 -19.98 22.82
N SER A 735 29.11 -19.52 23.56
CA SER A 735 30.27 -20.29 23.95
C SER A 735 30.05 -21.01 25.30
N GLU A 736 30.84 -22.05 25.59
CA GLU A 736 30.80 -22.72 26.88
C GLU A 736 31.27 -21.79 28.02
N GLU A 737 32.29 -20.97 27.75
CA GLU A 737 32.81 -19.98 28.68
C GLU A 737 32.29 -18.58 28.38
N PRO A 738 32.08 -17.72 29.43
CA PRO A 738 31.69 -16.34 29.20
C PRO A 738 32.76 -15.57 28.40
N ARG A 739 32.30 -14.73 27.46
CA ARG A 739 33.17 -13.91 26.60
C ARG A 739 33.17 -12.44 26.99
N TYR A 740 32.08 -11.98 27.56
CA TYR A 740 31.86 -10.59 27.95
C TYR A 740 31.28 -10.53 29.35
N THR A 741 31.48 -9.40 30.00
CA THR A 741 30.83 -9.05 31.27
C THR A 741 30.24 -7.67 31.16
N ILE A 742 28.97 -7.53 31.52
CA ILE A 742 28.33 -6.24 31.75
C ILE A 742 28.36 -5.96 33.24
N THR A 743 29.00 -4.85 33.63
CA THR A 743 29.01 -4.36 35.00
C THR A 743 28.16 -3.11 35.08
N GLU A 744 27.10 -3.14 35.88
CA GLU A 744 26.26 -2.00 36.18
C GLU A 744 26.72 -1.33 37.46
N ASN A 745 26.59 -0.02 37.53
CA ASN A 745 26.99 0.81 38.69
C ASN A 745 28.41 0.52 39.18
N ALA A 746 29.36 0.36 38.26
CA ALA A 746 30.76 0.06 38.58
C ALA A 746 31.33 0.98 39.68
N GLY A 747 31.96 0.39 40.70
CA GLY A 747 32.52 1.10 41.83
C GLY A 747 31.52 1.59 42.89
N GLN A 748 30.23 1.27 42.75
CA GLN A 748 29.19 1.58 43.75
C GLN A 748 28.83 0.34 44.58
N LYS A 749 28.17 0.55 45.74
CA LYS A 749 27.69 -0.56 46.59
C LYS A 749 26.65 -1.45 45.89
N SER A 750 26.04 -0.96 44.82
CA SER A 750 25.06 -1.63 44.00
C SER A 750 25.64 -2.24 42.73
N GLU A 751 26.94 -2.47 42.68
CA GLU A 751 27.60 -3.08 41.53
C GLU A 751 27.03 -4.49 41.25
N THR A 752 26.64 -4.73 40.03
CA THR A 752 26.15 -6.04 39.56
C THR A 752 26.92 -6.44 38.31
N LYS A 753 27.41 -7.68 38.25
CA LYS A 753 28.13 -8.23 37.10
C LYS A 753 27.28 -9.35 36.47
N THR A 754 27.09 -9.28 35.17
CA THR A 754 26.43 -10.31 34.38
C THR A 754 27.38 -10.82 33.33
N GLU A 755 27.62 -12.12 33.31
CA GLU A 755 28.45 -12.81 32.32
C GLU A 755 27.62 -13.16 31.09
N LEU A 756 28.18 -12.92 29.89
CA LEU A 756 27.53 -13.13 28.60
C LEU A 756 28.39 -14.03 27.72
N ARG A 757 27.77 -14.93 27.00
CA ARG A 757 28.41 -15.96 26.19
C ARG A 757 28.40 -15.66 24.69
N ALA A 758 27.53 -14.76 24.25
CA ALA A 758 27.34 -14.38 22.84
C ALA A 758 27.17 -12.86 22.66
N PRO A 759 27.59 -12.28 21.51
CA PRO A 759 27.41 -10.85 21.25
C PRO A 759 25.97 -10.38 21.33
N LEU A 760 25.00 -11.14 20.82
CA LEU A 760 23.58 -10.78 20.83
C LEU A 760 22.98 -10.72 22.24
N GLU A 761 23.57 -11.44 23.22
CA GLU A 761 23.15 -11.36 24.61
C GLU A 761 23.40 -9.98 25.22
N ILE A 762 24.36 -9.20 24.67
CA ILE A 762 24.63 -7.83 25.11
C ILE A 762 23.37 -6.97 24.97
N VAL A 763 22.68 -7.02 23.82
CA VAL A 763 21.45 -6.26 23.58
C VAL A 763 20.34 -6.69 24.53
N ALA A 764 20.16 -8.00 24.71
CA ALA A 764 19.15 -8.54 25.61
C ALA A 764 19.36 -8.07 27.05
N GLN A 765 20.62 -8.10 27.53
CA GLN A 765 20.98 -7.65 28.88
C GLN A 765 20.80 -6.13 29.03
N ILE A 766 21.27 -5.34 28.08
CA ILE A 766 21.08 -3.88 28.09
C ILE A 766 19.57 -3.52 28.13
N ARG A 767 18.75 -4.18 27.34
CA ARG A 767 17.28 -4.01 27.36
C ARG A 767 16.68 -4.36 28.71
N ALA A 768 17.17 -5.43 29.36
CA ALA A 768 16.75 -5.82 30.69
C ALA A 768 17.18 -4.76 31.75
N ASN A 769 18.38 -4.20 31.63
CA ASN A 769 18.85 -3.14 32.50
C ASN A 769 18.02 -1.86 32.37
N GLY A 770 17.66 -1.48 31.16
CA GLY A 770 16.81 -0.31 30.90
C GLY A 770 15.41 -0.39 31.53
N ARG A 771 14.92 -1.61 31.77
CA ARG A 771 13.65 -1.84 32.48
C ARG A 771 13.76 -1.61 34.00
N LYS A 772 14.97 -1.67 34.57
CA LYS A 772 15.18 -1.52 36.03
C LYS A 772 14.81 -0.10 36.50
N GLY A 773 13.90 -0.02 37.46
CA GLY A 773 13.42 1.25 38.02
C GLY A 773 12.60 2.12 37.08
N LEU A 774 12.14 1.54 35.95
CA LEU A 774 11.20 2.18 35.03
C LEU A 774 9.78 1.79 35.40
N SER A 775 8.93 2.78 35.65
CA SER A 775 7.47 2.58 35.70
C SER A 775 6.90 2.76 34.30
N ILE A 776 6.29 1.73 33.78
CA ILE A 776 5.64 1.72 32.46
C ILE A 776 4.13 1.63 32.70
N GLN A 777 3.40 2.68 32.34
CA GLN A 777 1.94 2.70 32.34
C GLN A 777 1.48 2.55 30.90
N ARG A 778 0.67 1.54 30.60
CA ARG A 778 0.01 1.38 29.31
C ARG A 778 -1.37 2.01 29.41
N TYR A 779 -1.74 2.85 28.43
CA TYR A 779 -3.08 3.42 28.30
C TYR A 779 -3.96 2.51 27.46
N LYS A 780 -5.14 2.15 27.99
CA LYS A 780 -6.15 1.38 27.27
C LYS A 780 -7.24 2.27 26.67
N GLY A 781 -7.55 3.39 27.32
CA GLY A 781 -8.60 4.32 26.88
C GLY A 781 -8.27 5.78 27.16
N LEU A 782 -8.91 6.65 26.39
CA LEU A 782 -8.78 8.11 26.49
C LEU A 782 -9.32 8.65 27.82
N GLY A 783 -10.28 7.95 28.43
CA GLY A 783 -10.83 8.28 29.74
C GLY A 783 -9.83 8.14 30.89
N GLU A 784 -8.71 7.45 30.69
CA GLU A 784 -7.59 7.35 31.65
C GLU A 784 -6.72 8.60 31.66
N MET A 785 -6.86 9.47 30.66
CA MET A 785 -6.10 10.70 30.53
C MET A 785 -6.89 11.88 31.09
N ASN A 786 -6.25 12.71 31.92
CA ASN A 786 -6.83 13.97 32.32
C ASN A 786 -6.83 14.98 31.15
N PRO A 787 -7.62 16.09 31.21
CA PRO A 787 -7.73 17.05 30.11
C PRO A 787 -6.40 17.59 29.59
N LYS A 788 -5.45 17.87 30.50
CA LYS A 788 -4.12 18.38 30.14
C LYS A 788 -3.28 17.32 29.39
N GLN A 789 -3.30 16.07 29.89
CA GLN A 789 -2.58 14.97 29.25
C GLN A 789 -3.16 14.69 27.86
N LEU A 790 -4.48 14.63 27.72
CA LEU A 790 -5.15 14.42 26.46
C LEU A 790 -4.81 15.51 25.44
N PHE A 791 -4.79 16.77 25.88
CA PHE A 791 -4.37 17.87 25.00
C PHE A 791 -2.91 17.69 24.56
N GLU A 792 -1.97 17.60 25.52
CA GLU A 792 -0.55 17.56 25.25
C GLU A 792 -0.09 16.37 24.37
N THR A 793 -0.81 15.26 24.41
CA THR A 793 -0.45 14.05 23.69
C THR A 793 -1.21 13.85 22.37
N THR A 794 -2.48 14.25 22.31
CA THR A 794 -3.40 13.82 21.24
C THR A 794 -4.06 14.98 20.51
N MET A 795 -4.14 16.17 21.11
CA MET A 795 -4.87 17.30 20.54
C MET A 795 -3.98 18.50 20.19
N ASP A 796 -2.81 18.65 20.81
CA ASP A 796 -1.86 19.72 20.51
C ASP A 796 -1.31 19.57 19.07
N PRO A 797 -1.54 20.52 18.16
CA PRO A 797 -1.10 20.44 16.76
C PRO A 797 0.40 20.21 16.58
N GLU A 798 1.23 20.68 17.54
CA GLU A 798 2.68 20.57 17.47
C GLU A 798 3.20 19.18 17.90
N LYS A 799 2.43 18.43 18.69
CA LYS A 799 2.90 17.19 19.33
C LYS A 799 2.10 15.95 18.92
N ARG A 800 0.82 16.14 18.57
CA ARG A 800 -0.06 15.02 18.22
C ARG A 800 0.35 14.30 16.96
N ARG A 801 -0.04 13.05 16.90
CA ARG A 801 0.08 12.22 15.69
C ARG A 801 -1.30 11.90 15.15
N LEU A 802 -1.48 12.13 13.87
CA LEU A 802 -2.72 11.83 13.15
C LEU A 802 -2.42 10.90 11.99
N LEU A 803 -3.18 9.82 11.87
CA LEU A 803 -3.20 8.98 10.70
C LEU A 803 -4.21 9.56 9.71
N LYS A 804 -3.76 10.00 8.55
CA LYS A 804 -4.65 10.44 7.47
C LYS A 804 -5.32 9.23 6.84
N VAL A 805 -6.64 9.27 6.69
CA VAL A 805 -7.38 8.21 6.01
C VAL A 805 -7.39 8.48 4.52
N ASP A 806 -6.99 7.47 3.75
CA ASP A 806 -6.95 7.52 2.30
C ASP A 806 -7.56 6.24 1.71
N ILE A 807 -8.12 6.37 0.50
CA ILE A 807 -8.63 5.23 -0.26
C ILE A 807 -7.57 4.88 -1.30
N ALA A 808 -6.63 4.03 -0.89
CA ALA A 808 -5.62 3.52 -1.81
C ALA A 808 -6.24 2.69 -2.94
N ASP A 809 -7.33 2.02 -2.64
CA ASP A 809 -7.98 1.01 -3.43
C ASP A 809 -9.46 0.93 -3.09
N ALA A 810 -10.25 1.43 -4.01
CA ALA A 810 -11.70 1.47 -3.85
C ALA A 810 -12.32 0.07 -3.82
N ALA A 811 -11.80 -0.88 -4.62
CA ALA A 811 -12.34 -2.24 -4.68
C ALA A 811 -12.08 -3.02 -3.39
N LYS A 812 -10.86 -2.95 -2.88
CA LYS A 812 -10.48 -3.60 -1.63
C LYS A 812 -11.19 -2.97 -0.43
N ALA A 813 -11.32 -1.65 -0.41
CA ALA A 813 -12.05 -0.94 0.64
C ALA A 813 -13.51 -1.38 0.66
N ASP A 814 -14.17 -1.43 -0.50
CA ASP A 814 -15.55 -1.90 -0.62
C ASP A 814 -15.69 -3.37 -0.17
N ALA A 815 -14.82 -4.25 -0.67
CA ALA A 815 -14.82 -5.66 -0.28
C ALA A 815 -14.62 -5.83 1.24
N LEU A 816 -13.71 -5.05 1.84
CA LEU A 816 -13.43 -5.11 3.28
C LEU A 816 -14.60 -4.59 4.10
N PHE A 817 -15.22 -3.48 3.72
CA PHE A 817 -16.43 -3.00 4.40
C PHE A 817 -17.58 -4.00 4.27
N THR A 818 -17.82 -4.56 3.10
CA THR A 818 -18.83 -5.60 2.88
C THR A 818 -18.54 -6.85 3.71
N LEU A 819 -17.28 -7.30 3.75
CA LEU A 819 -16.85 -8.48 4.51
C LEU A 819 -17.04 -8.27 6.02
N LEU A 820 -16.54 -7.15 6.56
CA LEU A 820 -16.56 -6.89 8.00
C LEU A 820 -17.93 -6.45 8.48
N MET A 821 -18.66 -5.66 7.71
CA MET A 821 -19.87 -4.97 8.12
C MET A 821 -21.14 -5.50 7.44
N GLY A 822 -21.03 -6.35 6.42
CA GLY A 822 -22.14 -6.96 5.70
C GLY A 822 -22.89 -8.04 6.50
N ASP A 823 -23.91 -8.66 5.90
CA ASP A 823 -24.76 -9.66 6.56
C ASP A 823 -24.14 -11.05 6.60
N GLU A 824 -23.27 -11.38 5.63
CA GLU A 824 -22.66 -12.70 5.50
C GLU A 824 -21.69 -12.99 6.66
N VAL A 825 -21.99 -14.05 7.43
CA VAL A 825 -21.17 -14.48 8.57
C VAL A 825 -20.00 -15.39 8.15
N PRO A 826 -20.18 -16.38 7.24
CA PRO A 826 -19.12 -17.34 6.92
C PRO A 826 -17.85 -16.69 6.35
N PRO A 827 -17.91 -15.74 5.38
CA PRO A 827 -16.71 -15.07 4.88
C PRO A 827 -15.97 -14.27 5.96
N ARG A 828 -16.71 -13.62 6.87
CA ARG A 828 -16.12 -12.86 7.99
C ARG A 828 -15.42 -13.78 8.99
N ARG A 829 -16.02 -14.94 9.27
CA ARG A 829 -15.42 -15.96 10.14
C ARG A 829 -14.11 -16.48 9.52
N GLN A 830 -14.14 -16.80 8.23
CA GLN A 830 -12.95 -17.25 7.51
C GLN A 830 -11.85 -16.18 7.53
N PHE A 831 -12.20 -14.91 7.31
CA PHE A 831 -11.24 -13.81 7.42
C PHE A 831 -10.58 -13.71 8.81
N ILE A 832 -11.36 -13.91 9.88
CA ILE A 832 -10.83 -13.92 11.25
C ILE A 832 -9.88 -15.10 11.46
N GLU A 833 -10.25 -16.30 10.98
CA GLU A 833 -9.42 -17.51 11.09
C GLU A 833 -8.11 -17.35 10.31
N ASP A 834 -8.17 -16.82 9.08
CA ASP A 834 -7.00 -16.61 8.21
C ASP A 834 -6.04 -15.55 8.78
N ASN A 835 -6.55 -14.57 9.51
CA ASN A 835 -5.77 -13.47 10.08
C ASN A 835 -5.49 -13.60 11.59
N ALA A 836 -5.86 -14.73 12.21
CA ALA A 836 -5.72 -14.93 13.65
C ALA A 836 -4.26 -14.77 14.14
N LEU A 837 -3.29 -15.19 13.35
CA LEU A 837 -1.86 -15.06 13.66
C LEU A 837 -1.30 -13.65 13.48
N ASN A 838 -2.04 -12.77 12.79
CA ASN A 838 -1.64 -11.38 12.52
C ASN A 838 -2.14 -10.41 13.59
N VAL A 839 -2.93 -10.90 14.54
CA VAL A 839 -3.48 -10.07 15.63
C VAL A 839 -2.36 -9.67 16.58
N GLN A 840 -2.10 -8.37 16.65
CA GLN A 840 -1.06 -7.80 17.51
C GLN A 840 -1.55 -7.54 18.95
N PHE A 841 -2.85 -7.35 19.11
CA PHE A 841 -3.47 -7.06 20.42
C PHE A 841 -4.73 -7.89 20.58
N LEU A 842 -4.64 -8.91 21.40
CA LEU A 842 -5.80 -9.59 21.96
C LEU A 842 -6.05 -9.00 23.35
N ASP A 843 -7.22 -8.41 23.56
CA ASP A 843 -7.67 -7.99 24.88
C ASP A 843 -8.26 -9.25 25.57
N VAL A 844 -7.35 -10.07 26.10
CA VAL A 844 -7.69 -11.32 26.83
C VAL A 844 -7.43 -11.09 28.31
#